data_9fb4eb60340d1ea7e1b83df5e3cb5bf0
#
_entry.id   9fb4eb60340d1ea7e1b83df5e3cb5bf0
#
_cell.length_a   1.000
_cell.length_b   1.000
_cell.length_c   1.000
_cell.angle_alpha   90.00
_cell.angle_beta   90.00
_cell.angle_gamma   90.00
#
_symmetry.space_group_name_H-M   'P 1'
#
loop_
_entity.id
_entity.type
_entity.pdbx_description
1 polymer ?
#
loop_
_entity_poly.entity_id
_entity_poly.type
_entity_poly.pdbx_seq_one_letter_code
_entity_poly.pdbx_strand_id
1 'polypeptide(L)'
;GSTIANAQKPLDGYEEPTFPKDGNVGNIVSFSTSGALEDLENISIPKTPNGKIAQELLVAPGAKVEFTIKINTWWGAFATFSDANETKEMTRLIYCGNSGQGGFEDATNGVTVYVEDNTSKVNTGTLPSITIPESAEEGTTYLLRMMFFGANDTSNPTYNGTYSEGTYYDVKVTVQSQIQKYAINFSTPENGTLTVKNGVNPITSGDEISEGTILTVTATPSTGYELVSVTNNDEVFPSETYTVNASANFAATFKALPTEGDAMLMSAPGYGNGEDCQLRFNDTVLGEHNTTQNQVSNDQRSRNYTFSAWISPMGYNGVLMGHVQNSITWAVEGSYGVGVKDGKLAVWYRKWDGSTTACPGVNAPAVSENTALYPGEFAFISLVTSNDGRTFKVYKNGKEAISQEVEDGGLALLYDACDFAIGDSKYNQMPCKVEEVQLWNKTLTPEEIEASMFGPKADVEGLVAHYLPESADATTVENLAGDIDAYYRKNGTVTSGNFPMADALQKTNGRSTVEVTYNTPVEEEAAYELRRFDVAIGESPAPVKTYSNLYAVNLGEKYKFASVSVNDIPLENINDPIKVTDQNLTVNATFELATGVEDVTAEATAYYNNKVLYMPQGATAVIYNLLGTAVAEATEITTNLENLPAGIYLAKVSMGENTTIIRFKK
;
A
#
# COMPACT_ATOMS: atom_id res chain seq x y z
N GLY A 1 6.77 15.46 12.10
CA GLY A 1 7.20 15.54 13.48
C GLY A 1 8.04 14.33 13.81
N SER A 2 9.36 14.49 13.93
CA SER A 2 10.22 13.44 14.45
C SER A 2 9.84 13.19 15.91
N THR A 3 9.32 12.03 16.20
CA THR A 3 9.19 11.50 17.55
C THR A 3 10.58 11.43 18.14
N ILE A 4 10.80 12.15 19.23
CA ILE A 4 11.98 11.94 20.07
C ILE A 4 11.80 10.53 20.64
N ALA A 5 12.56 9.59 20.10
CA ALA A 5 12.68 8.27 20.70
C ALA A 5 13.29 8.43 22.09
N ASN A 6 12.73 7.70 23.04
CA ASN A 6 13.12 7.50 24.45
C ASN A 6 14.47 8.08 24.87
N ALA A 7 14.52 8.69 26.05
CA ALA A 7 15.71 9.18 26.73
C ALA A 7 16.92 8.30 26.40
N GLN A 8 17.74 8.76 25.48
CA GLN A 8 18.93 8.03 25.09
C GLN A 8 20.06 8.46 26.02
N LYS A 9 20.94 7.52 26.31
CA LYS A 9 22.17 7.72 27.09
C LYS A 9 22.84 9.04 26.78
N PRO A 10 23.56 9.65 27.75
CA PRO A 10 24.37 10.83 27.51
C PRO A 10 25.33 10.60 26.35
N LEU A 11 25.90 11.68 25.82
CA LEU A 11 26.99 11.57 24.87
C LEU A 11 28.12 10.71 25.47
N ASP A 12 28.61 9.74 24.68
CA ASP A 12 29.68 8.86 25.09
C ASP A 12 30.86 9.66 25.70
N GLY A 13 31.24 9.28 26.92
CA GLY A 13 32.33 9.93 27.65
C GLY A 13 31.90 10.99 28.68
N TYR A 14 30.59 11.30 28.78
CA TYR A 14 30.09 12.26 29.78
C TYR A 14 29.13 11.58 30.77
N GLU A 15 29.33 11.93 32.07
CA GLU A 15 28.46 11.43 33.14
C GLU A 15 27.16 12.22 33.18
N GLU A 16 26.06 11.53 33.57
CA GLU A 16 24.75 12.16 33.73
C GLU A 16 24.62 12.88 35.07
N PRO A 17 23.91 14.02 35.11
CA PRO A 17 23.45 14.57 36.37
C PRO A 17 22.36 13.66 36.99
N THR A 18 22.31 13.63 38.30
CA THR A 18 21.33 12.81 39.05
C THR A 18 20.21 13.68 39.58
N PHE A 19 18.97 13.33 39.19
CA PHE A 19 17.75 13.95 39.69
C PHE A 19 16.86 12.86 40.32
N PRO A 20 16.80 12.76 41.67
CA PRO A 20 15.97 11.81 42.38
C PRO A 20 14.45 11.98 42.13
N LYS A 21 14.07 13.20 41.69
CA LYS A 21 12.70 13.53 41.30
C LYS A 21 12.71 14.18 39.91
N ASP A 22 11.80 13.75 39.05
CA ASP A 22 11.50 14.49 37.84
C ASP A 22 10.90 15.83 38.21
N GLY A 23 11.69 16.89 38.01
CA GLY A 23 11.30 18.24 38.42
C GLY A 23 10.64 19.00 37.28
N ASN A 24 9.50 19.60 37.58
CA ASN A 24 8.84 20.53 36.68
C ASN A 24 9.33 21.96 36.90
N VAL A 25 10.63 22.12 37.02
CA VAL A 25 11.28 23.45 37.37
C VAL A 25 11.47 24.34 36.15
N GLY A 26 11.52 23.76 34.95
CA GLY A 26 11.63 24.50 33.70
C GLY A 26 11.95 23.63 32.51
N ASN A 27 11.83 24.20 31.33
CA ASN A 27 12.17 23.52 30.06
C ASN A 27 12.62 24.52 29.00
N ILE A 28 13.41 24.04 28.05
CA ILE A 28 13.73 24.80 26.83
C ILE A 28 12.54 24.63 25.89
N VAL A 29 12.05 25.73 25.35
CA VAL A 29 10.96 25.75 24.35
C VAL A 29 11.54 25.70 22.95
N SER A 30 12.56 26.51 22.69
CA SER A 30 13.29 26.50 21.42
C SER A 30 14.66 27.16 21.61
N PHE A 31 15.55 26.89 20.66
CA PHE A 31 16.82 27.61 20.57
C PHE A 31 17.23 27.83 19.11
N SER A 32 18.11 28.80 18.91
CA SER A 32 18.79 29.09 17.65
C SER A 32 20.27 29.33 17.90
N THR A 33 21.07 29.18 16.85
CA THR A 33 22.52 29.43 16.92
C THR A 33 22.93 30.44 15.86
N SER A 34 24.10 31.07 16.08
CA SER A 34 24.77 31.90 15.10
C SER A 34 26.26 31.63 15.17
N GLY A 35 26.93 31.47 14.04
CA GLY A 35 28.36 31.19 13.94
C GLY A 35 28.75 29.71 13.84
N ALA A 36 27.80 28.81 13.73
CA ALA A 36 28.04 27.44 13.35
C ALA A 36 28.26 27.30 11.82
N LEU A 37 28.63 26.12 11.35
CA LEU A 37 28.73 25.87 9.92
C LEU A 37 27.34 25.90 9.25
N GLU A 38 26.33 25.37 9.93
CA GLU A 38 24.92 25.64 9.69
C GLU A 38 24.25 26.04 10.97
N ASP A 39 23.69 27.25 10.99
CA ASP A 39 23.01 27.75 12.17
C ASP A 39 21.68 27.07 12.36
N LEU A 40 21.37 26.72 13.57
CA LEU A 40 20.10 26.14 13.95
C LEU A 40 19.07 27.26 14.13
N GLU A 41 18.02 27.27 13.30
CA GLU A 41 16.98 28.30 13.36
C GLU A 41 15.72 27.79 14.07
N ASN A 42 15.38 28.41 15.22
CA ASN A 42 14.14 28.21 15.96
C ASN A 42 13.73 26.74 16.17
N ILE A 43 14.68 25.91 16.58
CA ILE A 43 14.41 24.52 16.89
C ILE A 43 13.48 24.43 18.08
N SER A 44 12.28 23.90 17.86
CA SER A 44 11.32 23.60 18.92
C SER A 44 11.72 22.34 19.66
N ILE A 45 11.81 22.44 20.99
CA ILE A 45 12.11 21.31 21.85
C ILE A 45 10.83 20.91 22.57
N PRO A 46 10.27 19.73 22.30
CA PRO A 46 9.12 19.24 23.05
C PRO A 46 9.53 19.00 24.52
N LYS A 47 8.57 19.20 25.41
CA LYS A 47 8.76 18.95 26.84
C LYS A 47 8.94 17.45 27.08
N THR A 48 10.18 17.01 27.12
CA THR A 48 10.56 15.65 27.51
C THR A 48 11.54 15.74 28.67
N PRO A 49 11.39 14.92 29.70
CA PRO A 49 12.40 14.87 30.76
C PRO A 49 13.68 14.26 30.18
N ASN A 50 14.79 14.87 30.51
CA ASN A 50 16.18 14.39 30.38
C ASN A 50 16.53 13.74 29.02
N GLY A 51 17.50 14.29 28.33
CA GLY A 51 18.06 13.58 27.19
C GLY A 51 18.76 14.41 26.13
N LYS A 52 19.25 13.69 25.15
CA LYS A 52 19.97 14.20 23.99
C LYS A 52 19.02 14.80 22.98
N ILE A 53 19.29 16.01 22.53
CA ILE A 53 18.63 16.61 21.36
C ILE A 53 19.16 15.89 20.11
N ALA A 54 18.26 15.48 19.25
CA ALA A 54 18.60 14.67 18.07
C ALA A 54 19.45 15.42 17.03
N GLN A 55 19.38 16.75 17.03
CA GLN A 55 20.16 17.59 16.11
C GLN A 55 21.57 17.80 16.64
N GLU A 56 22.53 17.56 15.77
CA GLU A 56 23.94 17.77 15.99
C GLU A 56 24.30 19.15 15.49
N LEU A 57 25.11 19.88 16.27
CA LEU A 57 25.64 21.17 15.88
C LEU A 57 27.02 21.00 15.25
N LEU A 58 27.15 21.36 13.98
CA LEU A 58 28.39 21.28 13.23
C LEU A 58 29.13 22.61 13.30
N VAL A 59 30.39 22.59 13.71
CA VAL A 59 31.21 23.80 13.97
C VAL A 59 32.57 23.68 13.31
N ALA A 60 33.10 24.80 12.80
CA ALA A 60 34.46 24.84 12.32
C ALA A 60 35.48 24.97 13.49
N PRO A 61 36.74 24.51 13.33
CA PRO A 61 37.82 24.88 14.23
C PRO A 61 37.90 26.41 14.36
N GLY A 62 38.06 26.92 15.56
CA GLY A 62 38.11 28.36 15.84
C GLY A 62 36.76 29.08 15.83
N ALA A 63 35.65 28.39 15.54
CA ALA A 63 34.35 29.03 15.50
C ALA A 63 33.92 29.59 16.86
N LYS A 64 33.29 30.77 16.82
CA LYS A 64 32.60 31.37 17.96
C LYS A 64 31.09 31.21 17.70
N VAL A 65 30.44 30.37 18.49
CA VAL A 65 29.02 30.09 18.34
C VAL A 65 28.22 30.80 19.42
N GLU A 66 27.21 31.52 19.02
CA GLU A 66 26.25 32.19 19.90
C GLU A 66 24.93 31.44 19.94
N PHE A 67 24.27 31.42 21.10
CA PHE A 67 23.02 30.73 21.32
C PHE A 67 21.96 31.71 21.79
N THR A 68 20.79 31.64 21.17
CA THR A 68 19.57 32.27 21.65
C THR A 68 18.58 31.21 22.05
N ILE A 69 18.09 31.26 23.28
CA ILE A 69 17.15 30.25 23.81
C ILE A 69 15.84 30.88 24.21
N LYS A 70 14.74 30.12 24.04
CA LYS A 70 13.46 30.37 24.70
C LYS A 70 13.28 29.32 25.78
N ILE A 71 13.07 29.79 27.01
CA ILE A 71 12.87 28.92 28.16
C ILE A 71 11.51 29.19 28.80
N ASN A 72 10.91 28.14 29.33
CA ASN A 72 9.78 28.24 30.24
C ASN A 72 10.24 27.74 31.60
N THR A 73 10.21 28.61 32.58
CA THR A 73 10.62 28.26 33.94
C THR A 73 9.58 28.70 34.97
N TRP A 74 9.36 27.86 35.96
CA TRP A 74 8.40 28.11 37.02
C TRP A 74 9.10 28.48 38.32
N TRP A 75 10.19 27.77 38.60
CA TRP A 75 10.97 27.96 39.81
C TRP A 75 12.21 27.07 39.70
N GLY A 76 13.40 27.64 39.86
CA GLY A 76 14.62 26.87 39.76
C GLY A 76 15.80 27.66 39.23
N ALA A 77 16.88 26.97 39.03
CA ALA A 77 18.11 27.50 38.44
C ALA A 77 18.35 26.85 37.08
N PHE A 78 19.02 27.58 36.21
CA PHE A 78 19.45 27.09 34.89
C PHE A 78 20.97 27.24 34.79
N ALA A 79 21.63 26.22 34.27
CA ALA A 79 23.05 26.25 33.99
C ALA A 79 23.35 25.63 32.63
N THR A 80 24.36 26.15 31.95
CA THR A 80 24.91 25.56 30.74
C THR A 80 26.35 25.13 30.97
N PHE A 81 26.70 24.01 30.39
CA PHE A 81 28.05 23.48 30.39
C PHE A 81 28.42 23.16 28.96
N SER A 82 29.61 23.60 28.53
CA SER A 82 30.16 23.14 27.28
C SER A 82 31.61 22.79 27.46
N ASP A 83 32.02 21.68 26.93
CA ASP A 83 33.35 21.15 27.02
C ASP A 83 34.02 21.23 25.66
N ALA A 84 35.03 22.08 25.56
CA ALA A 84 35.83 22.20 24.36
C ALA A 84 37.17 21.45 24.47
N ASN A 85 37.55 20.93 25.62
CA ASN A 85 38.80 20.19 25.78
C ASN A 85 38.88 19.29 27.02
N GLU A 86 38.19 19.57 28.10
CA GLU A 86 38.34 18.84 29.37
C GLU A 86 37.20 19.19 30.32
N THR A 87 36.01 18.63 30.20
CA THR A 87 34.94 18.72 31.23
C THR A 87 34.87 20.01 32.02
N LYS A 88 35.07 21.17 31.39
CA LYS A 88 35.02 22.47 32.05
C LYS A 88 33.68 23.14 31.85
N GLU A 89 33.14 23.61 32.95
CA GLU A 89 32.05 24.56 32.95
C GLU A 89 32.48 25.81 32.16
N MET A 90 31.85 26.07 31.02
CA MET A 90 32.13 27.23 30.21
C MET A 90 31.24 28.40 30.60
N THR A 91 30.02 28.16 31.01
CA THR A 91 29.08 29.20 31.38
C THR A 91 28.08 28.70 32.40
N ARG A 92 27.87 29.50 33.41
CA ARG A 92 26.91 29.26 34.45
C ARG A 92 25.91 30.40 34.50
N LEU A 93 24.66 30.09 34.15
CA LEU A 93 23.54 31.02 34.24
C LEU A 93 22.62 30.59 35.36
N ILE A 94 22.33 31.47 36.30
CA ILE A 94 21.44 31.21 37.41
C ILE A 94 20.21 32.09 37.25
N TYR A 95 19.03 31.48 37.19
CA TYR A 95 17.78 32.18 37.30
C TYR A 95 17.14 31.91 38.67
N CYS A 96 16.91 32.93 39.41
CA CYS A 96 16.23 32.89 40.69
C CYS A 96 14.98 33.77 40.61
N GLY A 97 13.83 33.21 40.25
CA GLY A 97 12.67 34.06 40.10
C GLY A 97 11.34 33.40 40.41
N ASN A 98 10.70 33.81 41.49
CA ASN A 98 9.31 33.55 41.75
C ASN A 98 8.48 34.84 41.96
N SER A 99 9.06 35.99 41.74
CA SER A 99 8.48 37.29 42.16
C SER A 99 8.45 38.37 41.07
N GLY A 100 8.47 37.99 39.80
CA GLY A 100 8.41 38.99 38.72
C GLY A 100 9.66 39.80 38.48
N GLN A 101 10.73 39.48 39.14
CA GLN A 101 12.08 40.06 38.94
C GLN A 101 13.08 38.93 38.74
N GLY A 102 13.04 38.33 37.55
CA GLY A 102 14.00 37.32 37.18
C GLY A 102 15.00 37.82 36.16
N GLY A 103 16.24 37.45 36.30
CA GLY A 103 17.31 37.67 35.34
C GLY A 103 18.26 36.50 35.34
N PHE A 104 18.97 36.32 34.23
CA PHE A 104 20.10 35.40 34.21
C PHE A 104 21.34 36.12 34.62
N GLU A 105 22.01 35.64 35.65
CA GLU A 105 23.34 36.11 36.00
C GLU A 105 24.37 35.13 35.43
N ASP A 106 25.28 35.62 34.61
CA ASP A 106 26.51 34.90 34.29
C ASP A 106 27.44 34.94 35.50
N ALA A 107 27.44 33.89 36.26
CA ALA A 107 28.27 33.77 37.46
C ALA A 107 29.78 33.73 37.16
N THR A 108 30.17 33.51 35.89
CA THR A 108 31.57 33.41 35.48
C THR A 108 32.13 34.79 35.07
N ASN A 109 31.31 35.62 34.40
CA ASN A 109 31.75 36.89 33.82
C ASN A 109 31.03 38.12 34.37
N GLY A 110 30.07 37.94 35.28
CA GLY A 110 29.31 39.05 35.89
C GLY A 110 28.36 39.74 34.93
N VAL A 111 27.96 39.08 33.84
CA VAL A 111 27.01 39.62 32.86
C VAL A 111 25.61 39.18 33.22
N THR A 112 24.72 40.13 33.46
CA THR A 112 23.30 39.87 33.69
C THR A 112 22.57 39.90 32.37
N VAL A 113 21.95 38.79 31.98
CA VAL A 113 21.06 38.70 30.81
C VAL A 113 19.64 38.92 31.28
N TYR A 114 19.03 40.01 30.86
CA TYR A 114 17.67 40.35 31.25
C TYR A 114 16.63 39.56 30.43
N VAL A 115 15.58 39.17 31.10
CA VAL A 115 14.40 38.51 30.52
C VAL A 115 13.40 39.58 30.14
N GLU A 116 13.03 39.67 28.86
CA GLU A 116 12.20 40.75 28.34
C GLU A 116 10.71 40.66 28.68
N ASP A 117 10.14 39.49 29.02
CA ASP A 117 8.71 39.37 29.34
C ASP A 117 8.42 38.28 30.36
N ASN A 118 7.98 38.69 31.52
CA ASN A 118 7.62 37.80 32.63
C ASN A 118 6.12 37.46 32.68
N THR A 119 5.29 37.97 31.77
CA THR A 119 3.84 37.78 31.83
C THR A 119 3.38 36.45 31.23
N SER A 120 4.12 35.91 30.29
CA SER A 120 3.82 34.65 29.58
C SER A 120 4.53 33.41 30.14
N LYS A 121 5.41 33.55 31.07
CA LYS A 121 6.33 32.52 31.60
C LYS A 121 7.27 31.91 30.54
N VAL A 122 7.36 32.47 29.35
CA VAL A 122 8.31 32.11 28.30
C VAL A 122 9.24 33.29 28.09
N ASN A 123 10.51 33.07 28.28
CA ASN A 123 11.55 34.09 28.25
C ASN A 123 12.58 33.78 27.16
N THR A 124 13.08 34.83 26.52
CA THR A 124 14.15 34.71 25.52
C THR A 124 15.44 35.27 26.09
N GLY A 125 16.50 34.51 25.99
CA GLY A 125 17.81 34.92 26.46
C GLY A 125 18.91 34.54 25.47
N THR A 126 20.00 35.29 25.48
CA THR A 126 21.22 34.95 24.75
C THR A 126 22.22 34.37 25.73
N LEU A 127 22.67 33.15 25.44
CA LEU A 127 23.74 32.51 26.21
C LEU A 127 25.09 33.11 25.82
N PRO A 128 26.09 33.07 26.72
CA PRO A 128 27.45 33.35 26.32
C PRO A 128 27.91 32.44 25.18
N SER A 129 28.71 33.04 24.30
CA SER A 129 29.22 32.29 23.15
C SER A 129 30.23 31.24 23.58
N ILE A 130 30.22 30.11 22.89
CA ILE A 130 31.28 29.11 22.97
C ILE A 130 32.30 29.34 21.87
N THR A 131 33.59 29.18 22.21
CA THR A 131 34.67 29.23 21.23
C THR A 131 35.29 27.84 21.09
N ILE A 132 35.27 27.31 19.89
CA ILE A 132 35.91 26.04 19.56
C ILE A 132 37.42 26.31 19.38
N PRO A 133 38.32 25.48 19.94
CA PRO A 133 39.75 25.66 19.73
C PRO A 133 40.11 25.64 18.24
N GLU A 134 41.02 26.50 17.81
CA GLU A 134 41.56 26.51 16.45
C GLU A 134 42.29 25.20 16.12
N SER A 135 42.82 24.51 17.14
CA SER A 135 43.52 23.23 17.01
C SER A 135 42.59 22.01 17.08
N ALA A 136 41.27 22.23 17.14
CA ALA A 136 40.32 21.09 17.19
C ALA A 136 40.35 20.30 15.89
N GLU A 137 40.55 18.99 16.02
CA GLU A 137 40.59 18.08 14.88
C GLU A 137 39.17 17.76 14.39
N GLU A 138 39.04 17.54 13.08
CA GLU A 138 37.79 17.09 12.46
C GLU A 138 37.31 15.78 13.09
N GLY A 139 35.99 15.68 13.36
CA GLY A 139 35.40 14.57 14.09
C GLY A 139 35.44 14.66 15.60
N THR A 140 36.15 15.64 16.15
CA THR A 140 36.12 15.89 17.61
C THR A 140 34.70 16.27 18.03
N THR A 141 34.23 15.68 19.13
CA THR A 141 32.91 15.95 19.67
C THR A 141 32.96 16.60 21.04
N TYR A 142 32.07 17.55 21.26
CA TYR A 142 31.89 18.22 22.51
C TYR A 142 30.44 18.13 22.97
N LEU A 143 30.21 18.30 24.27
CA LEU A 143 28.92 18.37 24.91
C LEU A 143 28.54 19.83 25.18
N LEU A 144 27.35 20.24 24.69
CA LEU A 144 26.62 21.37 25.25
C LEU A 144 25.48 20.81 26.09
N ARG A 145 25.56 21.00 27.40
CA ARG A 145 24.52 20.60 28.36
C ARG A 145 23.82 21.81 28.93
N MET A 146 22.51 21.82 28.85
CA MET A 146 21.63 22.83 29.44
C MET A 146 20.79 22.18 30.52
N MET A 147 20.78 22.70 31.72
CA MET A 147 20.16 22.06 32.89
C MET A 147 19.23 23.02 33.61
N PHE A 148 18.10 22.52 34.04
CA PHE A 148 17.20 23.13 35.03
C PHE A 148 17.21 22.29 36.28
N PHE A 149 17.35 22.91 37.44
CA PHE A 149 17.39 22.24 38.73
C PHE A 149 16.80 23.10 39.85
N GLY A 150 16.53 22.50 41.01
CA GLY A 150 15.92 23.22 42.13
C GLY A 150 16.73 24.42 42.61
N ALA A 151 16.08 25.52 42.91
CA ALA A 151 16.74 26.77 43.32
C ALA A 151 17.60 26.63 44.58
N ASN A 152 17.35 25.64 45.40
CA ASN A 152 18.17 25.39 46.61
C ASN A 152 19.52 24.72 46.33
N ASP A 153 19.71 24.22 45.09
CA ASP A 153 20.91 23.49 44.69
C ASP A 153 21.95 24.39 43.96
N THR A 154 21.80 25.71 44.08
CA THR A 154 22.51 26.70 43.23
C THR A 154 23.93 27.03 43.63
N SER A 155 24.44 26.54 44.76
CA SER A 155 25.73 27.04 45.34
C SER A 155 26.97 26.65 44.53
N ASN A 156 26.90 25.56 43.73
CA ASN A 156 28.03 25.17 42.88
C ASN A 156 27.60 24.07 41.86
N PRO A 157 26.82 24.41 40.85
CA PRO A 157 26.38 23.40 39.88
C PRO A 157 27.56 22.85 39.09
N THR A 158 27.50 21.54 38.85
CA THR A 158 28.44 20.82 37.99
C THR A 158 27.64 20.04 36.95
N TYR A 159 28.25 19.77 35.79
CA TYR A 159 27.58 19.13 34.67
C TYR A 159 27.04 17.70 34.97
N ASN A 160 27.60 17.04 35.99
CA ASN A 160 27.26 15.71 36.45
C ASN A 160 26.79 15.68 37.93
N GLY A 161 26.38 16.80 38.47
CA GLY A 161 26.01 16.94 39.89
C GLY A 161 24.75 16.20 40.26
N THR A 162 24.54 16.07 41.58
CA THR A 162 23.28 15.54 42.14
C THR A 162 22.42 16.70 42.64
N TYR A 163 21.20 16.78 42.15
CA TYR A 163 20.25 17.84 42.44
C TYR A 163 18.97 17.25 42.97
N SER A 164 18.20 17.99 43.76
CA SER A 164 16.96 17.51 44.37
C SER A 164 15.89 17.16 43.36
N GLU A 165 15.81 17.93 42.28
CA GLU A 165 14.91 17.75 41.13
C GLU A 165 15.48 18.53 39.96
N GLY A 166 15.14 18.13 38.73
CA GLY A 166 15.58 18.84 37.54
C GLY A 166 15.42 18.11 36.24
N THR A 167 15.88 18.73 35.16
CA THR A 167 15.94 18.17 33.79
C THR A 167 17.22 18.67 33.12
N TYR A 168 17.67 17.94 32.09
CA TYR A 168 18.79 18.36 31.27
C TYR A 168 18.56 18.09 29.79
N TYR A 169 19.28 18.84 28.96
CA TYR A 169 19.23 18.72 27.50
C TYR A 169 20.66 18.73 26.97
N ASP A 170 21.06 17.70 26.28
CA ASP A 170 22.38 17.56 25.69
C ASP A 170 22.33 17.79 24.17
N VAL A 171 23.22 18.63 23.67
CA VAL A 171 23.48 18.83 22.24
C VAL A 171 24.90 18.34 21.96
N LYS A 172 25.02 17.46 20.99
CA LYS A 172 26.32 17.04 20.46
C LYS A 172 26.84 18.13 19.53
N VAL A 173 28.04 18.61 19.80
CA VAL A 173 28.77 19.57 18.96
C VAL A 173 29.92 18.83 18.30
N THR A 174 29.94 18.79 16.97
CA THR A 174 30.97 18.07 16.19
C THR A 174 31.78 19.05 15.35
N VAL A 175 33.11 18.94 15.46
CA VAL A 175 34.02 19.74 14.64
C VAL A 175 34.09 19.18 13.24
N GLN A 176 33.85 20.04 12.26
CA GLN A 176 33.92 19.72 10.84
C GLN A 176 34.56 20.89 10.10
N SER A 177 35.55 20.63 9.27
CA SER A 177 36.29 21.68 8.56
C SER A 177 35.44 22.40 7.53
N GLN A 178 34.50 21.69 6.95
CA GLN A 178 33.57 22.17 5.94
C GLN A 178 32.32 21.32 5.90
N ILE A 179 31.13 21.92 5.84
CA ILE A 179 29.92 21.21 5.48
C ILE A 179 29.92 21.06 3.94
N GLN A 180 29.94 19.82 3.49
CA GLN A 180 29.78 19.54 2.08
C GLN A 180 28.35 19.90 1.65
N LYS A 181 28.22 20.68 0.58
CA LYS A 181 26.93 21.02 -0.03
C LYS A 181 26.87 20.48 -1.45
N TYR A 182 25.67 20.16 -1.87
CA TYR A 182 25.41 19.61 -3.18
C TYR A 182 24.27 20.36 -3.87
N ALA A 183 24.45 20.67 -5.14
CA ALA A 183 23.41 21.30 -5.93
C ALA A 183 22.24 20.36 -6.19
N ILE A 184 21.05 20.81 -5.88
CA ILE A 184 19.79 20.07 -6.15
C ILE A 184 19.07 20.74 -7.28
N ASN A 185 19.05 20.06 -8.43
CA ASN A 185 18.42 20.55 -9.64
C ASN A 185 17.11 19.80 -9.90
N PHE A 186 16.14 20.47 -10.46
CA PHE A 186 14.92 19.87 -10.98
C PHE A 186 14.25 20.81 -11.99
N SER A 187 13.56 20.23 -12.95
CA SER A 187 12.84 20.96 -13.98
C SER A 187 11.34 20.95 -13.74
N THR A 188 10.64 21.97 -14.23
CA THR A 188 9.17 21.96 -14.27
C THR A 188 8.73 21.00 -15.37
N PRO A 189 8.06 19.89 -15.03
CA PRO A 189 7.59 18.95 -16.03
C PRO A 189 6.38 19.48 -16.78
N GLU A 190 6.13 18.97 -17.99
CA GLU A 190 4.85 19.14 -18.66
C GLU A 190 3.80 18.19 -18.05
N ASN A 191 2.54 18.62 -18.01
CA ASN A 191 1.38 17.81 -17.63
C ASN A 191 1.38 17.32 -16.17
N GLY A 192 2.07 18.03 -15.30
CA GLY A 192 2.12 17.74 -13.88
C GLY A 192 3.01 18.73 -13.14
N THR A 193 3.29 18.45 -11.89
CA THR A 193 4.19 19.24 -11.05
C THR A 193 5.23 18.34 -10.40
N LEU A 194 6.42 18.88 -10.21
CA LEU A 194 7.48 18.30 -9.41
C LEU A 194 7.90 19.31 -8.35
N THR A 195 7.83 18.94 -7.08
CA THR A 195 8.22 19.79 -5.96
C THR A 195 9.27 19.09 -5.12
N VAL A 196 10.27 19.86 -4.68
CA VAL A 196 11.30 19.39 -3.76
C VAL A 196 11.27 20.31 -2.53
N LYS A 197 11.22 19.73 -1.33
CA LYS A 197 11.09 20.46 -0.08
C LYS A 197 12.11 20.01 0.94
N ASN A 198 12.61 20.97 1.73
CA ASN A 198 13.32 20.72 2.98
C ASN A 198 12.34 20.93 4.14
N GLY A 199 11.86 19.84 4.73
CA GLY A 199 10.75 19.86 5.65
C GLY A 199 9.49 20.43 5.00
N VAL A 200 8.96 21.54 5.50
CA VAL A 200 7.79 22.23 4.93
C VAL A 200 8.15 23.26 3.86
N ASN A 201 9.41 23.65 3.74
CA ASN A 201 9.86 24.73 2.88
C ASN A 201 10.22 24.21 1.48
N PRO A 202 9.61 24.73 0.41
CA PRO A 202 10.06 24.40 -0.94
C PRO A 202 11.47 24.98 -1.19
N ILE A 203 12.31 24.22 -1.88
CA ILE A 203 13.59 24.70 -2.37
C ILE A 203 13.45 25.12 -3.84
N THR A 204 14.42 25.88 -4.32
CA THR A 204 14.52 26.31 -5.72
C THR A 204 15.53 25.42 -6.46
N SER A 205 15.26 25.11 -7.73
CA SER A 205 16.21 24.35 -8.54
C SER A 205 17.56 25.08 -8.62
N GLY A 206 18.64 24.38 -8.27
CA GLY A 206 19.99 24.93 -8.20
C GLY A 206 20.43 25.29 -6.77
N ASP A 207 19.56 25.19 -5.78
CA ASP A 207 19.96 25.45 -4.39
C ASP A 207 21.04 24.45 -3.94
N GLU A 208 21.99 24.96 -3.19
CA GLU A 208 23.07 24.20 -2.57
C GLU A 208 22.63 23.72 -1.18
N ILE A 209 22.41 22.43 -1.03
CA ILE A 209 21.88 21.81 0.20
C ILE A 209 22.96 20.98 0.89
N SER A 210 23.01 21.07 2.20
CA SER A 210 24.01 20.40 3.03
C SER A 210 23.85 18.88 2.99
N GLU A 211 24.97 18.19 3.02
CA GLU A 211 25.01 16.73 3.16
C GLU A 211 24.23 16.27 4.39
N GLY A 212 23.51 15.15 4.26
CA GLY A 212 22.68 14.59 5.32
C GLY A 212 21.27 15.19 5.43
N THR A 213 20.97 16.30 4.73
CA THR A 213 19.61 16.86 4.70
C THR A 213 18.67 15.90 4.01
N ILE A 214 17.47 15.70 4.58
CA ILE A 214 16.42 14.85 3.99
C ILE A 214 15.43 15.76 3.24
N LEU A 215 15.38 15.59 1.94
CA LEU A 215 14.43 16.29 1.07
C LEU A 215 13.23 15.41 0.77
N THR A 216 12.07 16.04 0.61
CA THR A 216 10.85 15.39 0.10
C THR A 216 10.67 15.76 -1.37
N VAL A 217 10.55 14.74 -2.22
CA VAL A 217 10.36 14.85 -3.67
C VAL A 217 8.96 14.36 -4.01
N THR A 218 8.12 15.24 -4.57
CA THR A 218 6.74 14.90 -4.88
C THR A 218 6.42 15.25 -6.32
N ALA A 219 5.97 14.26 -7.09
CA ALA A 219 5.47 14.40 -8.44
C ALA A 219 3.95 14.21 -8.46
N THR A 220 3.22 15.16 -9.00
CA THR A 220 1.74 15.13 -9.05
C THR A 220 1.27 15.32 -10.49
N PRO A 221 0.56 14.34 -11.10
CA PRO A 221 0.00 14.48 -12.42
C PRO A 221 -1.09 15.57 -12.47
N SER A 222 -1.19 16.27 -13.60
CA SER A 222 -2.37 17.09 -13.91
C SER A 222 -3.58 16.19 -14.20
N THR A 223 -4.79 16.75 -14.08
CA THR A 223 -6.03 16.03 -14.41
C THR A 223 -5.95 15.46 -15.83
N GLY A 224 -6.28 14.18 -15.99
CA GLY A 224 -6.21 13.47 -17.28
C GLY A 224 -4.80 12.96 -17.66
N TYR A 225 -3.86 13.02 -16.74
CA TYR A 225 -2.51 12.48 -16.93
C TYR A 225 -2.16 11.48 -15.85
N GLU A 226 -1.20 10.62 -16.14
CA GLU A 226 -0.64 9.66 -15.20
C GLU A 226 0.88 9.80 -15.10
N LEU A 227 1.43 9.46 -13.94
CA LEU A 227 2.87 9.43 -13.72
C LEU A 227 3.49 8.27 -14.51
N VAL A 228 4.53 8.57 -15.27
CA VAL A 228 5.39 7.56 -15.93
C VAL A 228 6.56 7.22 -15.03
N SER A 229 7.31 8.26 -14.62
CA SER A 229 8.49 8.06 -13.78
C SER A 229 8.90 9.35 -13.06
N VAL A 230 9.55 9.16 -11.93
CA VAL A 230 10.45 10.16 -11.33
C VAL A 230 11.86 9.61 -11.45
N THR A 231 12.79 10.46 -11.86
CA THR A 231 14.21 10.11 -12.00
C THR A 231 15.08 11.04 -11.16
N ASN A 232 16.24 10.54 -10.73
CA ASN A 232 17.34 11.32 -10.21
C ASN A 232 18.59 10.98 -11.02
N ASN A 233 19.19 11.96 -11.69
CA ASN A 233 20.34 11.76 -12.59
C ASN A 233 20.05 10.65 -13.64
N ASP A 234 18.86 10.68 -14.24
CA ASP A 234 18.35 9.74 -15.25
C ASP A 234 18.06 8.31 -14.77
N GLU A 235 18.32 8.00 -13.50
CA GLU A 235 17.94 6.72 -12.89
C GLU A 235 16.58 6.82 -12.20
N VAL A 236 15.78 5.76 -12.23
CA VAL A 236 14.48 5.74 -11.59
C VAL A 236 14.62 6.02 -10.10
N PHE A 237 13.87 7.02 -9.63
CA PHE A 237 13.83 7.42 -8.23
C PHE A 237 12.43 7.15 -7.65
N PRO A 238 12.21 5.97 -7.07
CA PRO A 238 10.90 5.55 -6.58
C PRO A 238 10.60 6.03 -5.15
N SER A 239 11.56 6.65 -4.47
CA SER A 239 11.40 7.15 -3.10
C SER A 239 10.74 8.53 -3.10
N GLU A 240 10.03 8.84 -2.01
CA GLU A 240 9.54 10.20 -1.75
C GLU A 240 10.56 11.04 -0.95
N THR A 241 11.62 10.42 -0.48
CA THR A 241 12.66 11.10 0.31
C THR A 241 14.03 10.88 -0.28
N TYR A 242 14.84 11.93 -0.28
CA TYR A 242 16.23 11.92 -0.72
C TYR A 242 17.13 12.46 0.40
N THR A 243 18.03 11.62 0.89
CA THR A 243 19.09 12.10 1.78
C THR A 243 20.23 12.64 0.94
N VAL A 244 20.53 13.92 1.09
CA VAL A 244 21.55 14.62 0.30
C VAL A 244 22.93 14.04 0.61
N ASN A 245 23.52 13.36 -0.35
CA ASN A 245 24.87 12.78 -0.30
C ASN A 245 25.65 13.01 -1.59
N ALA A 246 25.01 13.59 -2.59
CA ALA A 246 25.56 13.97 -3.88
C ALA A 246 24.66 15.01 -4.54
N SER A 247 25.16 15.66 -5.60
CA SER A 247 24.31 16.50 -6.46
C SER A 247 23.24 15.66 -7.12
N ALA A 248 22.01 16.18 -7.14
CA ALA A 248 20.85 15.51 -7.70
C ALA A 248 20.23 16.34 -8.81
N ASN A 249 19.64 15.62 -9.78
CA ASN A 249 18.86 16.23 -10.85
C ASN A 249 17.56 15.44 -10.99
N PHE A 250 16.49 15.95 -10.36
CA PHE A 250 15.19 15.31 -10.39
C PHE A 250 14.40 15.71 -11.64
N ALA A 251 13.76 14.74 -12.26
CA ALA A 251 12.80 14.95 -13.33
C ALA A 251 11.58 14.06 -13.13
N ALA A 252 10.42 14.55 -13.57
CA ALA A 252 9.18 13.75 -13.58
C ALA A 252 8.63 13.73 -15.01
N THR A 253 8.14 12.58 -15.43
CA THR A 253 7.52 12.39 -16.74
C THR A 253 6.07 11.97 -16.54
N PHE A 254 5.17 12.62 -17.27
CA PHE A 254 3.74 12.32 -17.28
C PHE A 254 3.29 12.04 -18.72
N LYS A 255 2.28 11.22 -18.87
CA LYS A 255 1.63 10.96 -20.15
C LYS A 255 0.12 11.07 -19.99
N ALA A 256 -0.58 11.30 -21.11
CA ALA A 256 -2.04 11.29 -21.09
C ALA A 256 -2.56 9.96 -20.59
N LEU A 257 -3.51 10.03 -19.67
CA LEU A 257 -4.20 8.85 -19.14
C LEU A 257 -5.16 8.36 -20.22
N PRO A 258 -5.01 7.14 -20.72
CA PRO A 258 -5.96 6.59 -21.67
C PRO A 258 -7.37 6.53 -21.07
N THR A 259 -8.36 6.94 -21.87
CA THR A 259 -9.79 6.96 -21.48
C THR A 259 -10.58 5.81 -22.07
N GLU A 260 -9.94 4.98 -22.86
CA GLU A 260 -10.49 3.78 -23.50
C GLU A 260 -9.63 2.59 -23.16
N GLY A 261 -10.21 1.42 -23.15
CA GLY A 261 -9.52 0.17 -22.87
C GLY A 261 -10.37 -0.77 -22.01
N ASP A 262 -9.73 -1.77 -21.48
CA ASP A 262 -10.34 -2.89 -20.82
C ASP A 262 -9.90 -3.07 -19.35
N ALA A 263 -9.24 -2.08 -18.78
CA ALA A 263 -8.98 -1.95 -17.36
C ALA A 263 -9.82 -0.81 -16.76
N MET A 264 -10.10 -0.93 -15.46
CA MET A 264 -10.79 0.11 -14.71
C MET A 264 -9.81 0.95 -13.92
N LEU A 265 -9.97 2.27 -14.00
CA LEU A 265 -9.21 3.22 -13.22
C LEU A 265 -9.83 3.42 -11.85
N MET A 266 -9.14 3.00 -10.81
CA MET A 266 -9.49 3.24 -9.41
C MET A 266 -8.73 4.49 -8.93
N SER A 267 -9.21 5.66 -9.32
CA SER A 267 -8.63 6.95 -8.95
C SER A 267 -9.73 7.97 -8.68
N ALA A 268 -9.69 8.60 -7.53
CA ALA A 268 -10.57 9.69 -7.21
C ALA A 268 -9.97 11.03 -7.68
N PRO A 269 -10.76 11.94 -8.26
CA PRO A 269 -10.31 13.30 -8.52
C PRO A 269 -9.98 14.00 -7.20
N GLY A 270 -8.76 14.47 -7.05
CA GLY A 270 -8.35 15.15 -5.81
C GLY A 270 -7.75 14.24 -4.75
N TYR A 271 -6.96 13.25 -5.15
CA TYR A 271 -6.16 12.41 -4.26
C TYR A 271 -5.60 13.21 -3.06
N GLY A 272 -5.88 12.71 -1.85
CA GLY A 272 -5.55 13.40 -0.61
C GLY A 272 -6.65 14.32 -0.05
N ASN A 273 -7.74 14.59 -0.76
CA ASN A 273 -8.86 15.41 -0.31
C ASN A 273 -9.99 14.63 0.40
N GLY A 274 -9.78 13.35 0.66
CA GLY A 274 -10.75 12.51 1.37
C GLY A 274 -11.81 11.86 0.48
N GLU A 275 -11.60 11.85 -0.82
CA GLU A 275 -12.41 11.11 -1.78
C GLU A 275 -11.89 9.68 -1.93
N ASP A 276 -12.81 8.73 -2.16
CA ASP A 276 -12.50 7.33 -2.39
C ASP A 276 -12.92 6.92 -3.81
N CYS A 277 -12.14 6.06 -4.45
CA CYS A 277 -12.52 5.35 -5.65
C CYS A 277 -12.02 3.91 -5.57
N GLN A 278 -12.90 2.98 -5.24
CA GLN A 278 -12.53 1.60 -4.93
C GLN A 278 -13.48 0.61 -5.58
N LEU A 279 -12.94 -0.54 -6.00
CA LEU A 279 -13.71 -1.77 -6.19
C LEU A 279 -13.75 -2.51 -4.86
N ARG A 280 -14.94 -2.87 -4.40
CA ARG A 280 -15.15 -3.54 -3.12
C ARG A 280 -16.07 -4.75 -3.23
N PHE A 281 -15.87 -5.72 -2.36
CA PHE A 281 -16.81 -6.83 -2.16
C PHE A 281 -16.74 -7.30 -0.70
N ASN A 282 -17.90 -7.79 -0.24
CA ASN A 282 -18.05 -8.18 1.16
C ASN A 282 -17.30 -9.48 1.45
N ASP A 283 -16.71 -9.58 2.61
CA ASP A 283 -15.93 -10.74 3.05
C ASP A 283 -16.77 -11.98 3.38
N THR A 284 -18.09 -11.87 3.39
CA THR A 284 -19.00 -13.02 3.50
C THR A 284 -18.90 -14.00 2.31
N VAL A 285 -18.21 -13.62 1.22
CA VAL A 285 -17.81 -14.56 0.15
C VAL A 285 -16.94 -15.72 0.68
N LEU A 286 -16.26 -15.53 1.83
CA LEU A 286 -15.46 -16.57 2.51
C LEU A 286 -16.30 -17.49 3.40
N GLY A 287 -17.57 -17.23 3.57
CA GLY A 287 -18.49 -17.97 4.43
C GLY A 287 -19.36 -17.06 5.30
N GLU A 288 -20.32 -17.66 6.00
CA GLU A 288 -21.25 -16.90 6.84
C GLU A 288 -20.56 -16.28 8.06
N HIS A 289 -20.93 -15.05 8.35
CA HIS A 289 -20.48 -14.30 9.51
C HIS A 289 -21.33 -14.65 10.73
N ASN A 290 -20.67 -14.96 11.83
CA ASN A 290 -21.36 -15.12 13.10
C ASN A 290 -21.48 -13.75 13.81
N THR A 291 -22.68 -13.20 13.87
CA THR A 291 -23.02 -11.82 14.27
C THR A 291 -22.76 -11.46 15.73
N THR A 292 -22.16 -12.32 16.54
CA THR A 292 -21.81 -11.97 17.90
C THR A 292 -20.50 -11.21 17.95
N GLN A 293 -20.63 -9.91 18.17
CA GLN A 293 -19.57 -8.91 18.28
C GLN A 293 -18.22 -9.42 18.83
N ASN A 294 -17.15 -9.05 18.15
CA ASN A 294 -15.77 -9.01 18.63
C ASN A 294 -15.12 -10.33 19.09
N GLN A 295 -15.61 -11.48 18.71
CA GLN A 295 -14.98 -12.74 19.09
C GLN A 295 -14.40 -13.47 17.87
N VAL A 296 -13.14 -13.20 17.62
CA VAL A 296 -12.29 -13.94 16.66
C VAL A 296 -12.40 -15.46 16.80
N SER A 297 -12.76 -15.95 18.02
CA SER A 297 -12.89 -17.38 18.31
C SER A 297 -14.12 -18.06 17.70
N ASN A 298 -15.14 -17.32 17.27
CA ASN A 298 -16.40 -17.85 16.77
C ASN A 298 -16.66 -17.56 15.29
N ASP A 299 -15.74 -16.90 14.60
CA ASP A 299 -15.86 -16.65 13.19
C ASP A 299 -15.58 -17.94 12.40
N GLN A 300 -16.53 -18.40 11.62
CA GLN A 300 -16.43 -19.63 10.82
C GLN A 300 -15.85 -19.38 9.42
N ARG A 301 -15.57 -18.12 9.09
CA ARG A 301 -14.97 -17.80 7.78
C ARG A 301 -13.54 -18.32 7.69
N SER A 302 -13.14 -18.69 6.49
CA SER A 302 -11.76 -19.13 6.28
C SER A 302 -10.79 -17.98 6.53
N ARG A 303 -9.81 -18.20 7.39
CA ARG A 303 -8.66 -17.30 7.61
C ARG A 303 -7.47 -17.65 6.72
N ASN A 304 -7.60 -18.74 5.99
CA ASN A 304 -6.65 -19.16 4.99
C ASN A 304 -7.28 -18.90 3.64
N TYR A 305 -6.84 -17.86 2.96
CA TYR A 305 -7.37 -17.50 1.65
C TYR A 305 -6.28 -16.89 0.78
N THR A 306 -6.59 -16.74 -0.49
CA THR A 306 -5.73 -16.07 -1.46
C THR A 306 -6.53 -15.00 -2.18
N PHE A 307 -6.08 -13.75 -2.06
CA PHE A 307 -6.66 -12.59 -2.72
C PHE A 307 -5.71 -12.11 -3.81
N SER A 308 -6.13 -12.18 -5.06
CA SER A 308 -5.29 -11.89 -6.22
C SER A 308 -5.94 -10.89 -7.15
N ALA A 309 -5.14 -10.06 -7.80
CA ALA A 309 -5.61 -9.16 -8.85
C ALA A 309 -4.52 -8.89 -9.88
N TRP A 310 -4.91 -8.69 -11.13
CA TRP A 310 -4.11 -7.98 -12.12
C TRP A 310 -4.24 -6.50 -11.87
N ILE A 311 -3.15 -5.86 -11.46
CA ILE A 311 -3.17 -4.49 -10.98
C ILE A 311 -1.92 -3.74 -11.42
N SER A 312 -2.08 -2.44 -11.69
CA SER A 312 -0.97 -1.53 -11.99
C SER A 312 -1.04 -0.32 -11.05
N PRO A 313 0.01 -0.02 -10.29
CA PRO A 313 0.05 1.17 -9.44
C PRO A 313 0.12 2.45 -10.27
N MET A 314 -0.37 3.56 -9.72
CA MET A 314 -0.23 4.88 -10.31
C MET A 314 0.77 5.78 -9.58
N GLY A 315 1.48 5.23 -8.61
CA GLY A 315 2.51 5.90 -7.82
C GLY A 315 3.50 4.89 -7.23
N TYR A 316 4.40 5.38 -6.42
CA TYR A 316 5.48 4.57 -5.82
C TYR A 316 5.22 4.20 -4.37
N ASN A 317 4.18 4.76 -3.73
CA ASN A 317 3.90 4.56 -2.31
C ASN A 317 2.41 4.50 -2.04
N GLY A 318 1.97 3.43 -1.38
CA GLY A 318 0.60 3.26 -0.92
C GLY A 318 0.08 1.84 -1.06
N VAL A 319 -1.04 1.58 -0.41
CA VAL A 319 -1.74 0.29 -0.44
C VAL A 319 -2.58 0.20 -1.71
N LEU A 320 -2.45 -0.91 -2.44
CA LEU A 320 -3.17 -1.18 -3.68
C LEU A 320 -4.45 -1.98 -3.42
N MET A 321 -4.34 -3.03 -2.62
CA MET A 321 -5.42 -3.96 -2.36
C MET A 321 -5.30 -4.56 -0.95
N GLY A 322 -6.42 -4.92 -0.35
CA GLY A 322 -6.41 -5.53 0.96
C GLY A 322 -7.80 -5.76 1.54
N HIS A 323 -7.81 -6.20 2.78
CA HIS A 323 -9.00 -6.31 3.62
C HIS A 323 -9.05 -5.07 4.51
N VAL A 324 -9.97 -4.17 4.25
CA VAL A 324 -9.99 -2.84 4.83
C VAL A 324 -11.36 -2.49 5.39
N GLN A 325 -11.37 -1.61 6.38
CA GLN A 325 -12.61 -1.20 7.03
C GLN A 325 -13.54 -0.42 6.10
N ASN A 326 -14.81 -0.57 6.38
CA ASN A 326 -15.90 0.06 5.67
C ASN A 326 -16.10 1.53 6.05
N SER A 327 -15.75 1.91 7.28
CA SER A 327 -15.91 3.26 7.82
C SER A 327 -14.61 4.06 7.75
N ILE A 328 -14.75 5.30 7.30
CA ILE A 328 -13.65 6.23 7.04
C ILE A 328 -12.99 6.76 8.33
N THR A 329 -13.59 6.58 9.50
CA THR A 329 -13.19 7.32 10.70
C THR A 329 -12.29 6.57 11.68
N TRP A 330 -12.15 5.27 11.54
CA TRP A 330 -11.39 4.47 12.48
C TRP A 330 -10.43 3.55 11.75
N ALA A 331 -9.16 3.69 12.07
CA ALA A 331 -8.17 2.72 11.69
C ALA A 331 -8.42 1.47 12.53
N VAL A 332 -9.15 0.51 11.99
CA VAL A 332 -9.66 -0.65 12.72
C VAL A 332 -8.70 -1.81 12.66
N GLU A 333 -8.74 -2.56 13.72
CA GLU A 333 -8.16 -3.88 13.90
C GLU A 333 -8.51 -4.79 12.72
N GLY A 334 -7.55 -5.59 12.28
CA GLY A 334 -7.75 -6.52 11.18
C GLY A 334 -7.62 -5.97 9.77
N SER A 335 -7.36 -4.68 9.61
CA SER A 335 -7.01 -4.14 8.30
C SER A 335 -5.58 -4.54 7.91
N TYR A 336 -5.44 -5.07 6.72
CA TYR A 336 -4.14 -5.37 6.12
C TYR A 336 -4.25 -5.25 4.62
N GLY A 337 -3.13 -5.05 3.97
CA GLY A 337 -3.09 -4.89 2.53
C GLY A 337 -1.69 -5.02 1.97
N VAL A 338 -1.63 -5.16 0.67
CA VAL A 338 -0.40 -5.15 -0.11
C VAL A 338 -0.41 -3.95 -1.05
N GLY A 339 0.75 -3.39 -1.25
CA GLY A 339 0.97 -2.28 -2.15
C GLY A 339 2.44 -2.07 -2.40
N VAL A 340 2.85 -0.83 -2.58
CA VAL A 340 4.24 -0.47 -2.85
C VAL A 340 4.75 0.55 -1.84
N LYS A 341 6.01 0.42 -1.50
CA LYS A 341 6.80 1.39 -0.73
C LYS A 341 8.12 1.61 -1.44
N ASP A 342 8.37 2.85 -1.83
CA ASP A 342 9.55 3.22 -2.63
C ASP A 342 9.70 2.33 -3.89
N GLY A 343 8.57 2.07 -4.56
CA GLY A 343 8.52 1.24 -5.76
C GLY A 343 8.75 -0.26 -5.55
N LYS A 344 8.77 -0.74 -4.32
CA LYS A 344 8.89 -2.17 -3.99
C LYS A 344 7.63 -2.68 -3.31
N LEU A 345 7.28 -3.93 -3.53
CA LEU A 345 6.15 -4.54 -2.85
C LEU A 345 6.32 -4.46 -1.32
N ALA A 346 5.22 -4.16 -0.65
CA ALA A 346 5.17 -3.99 0.78
C ALA A 346 3.84 -4.48 1.35
N VAL A 347 3.82 -4.87 2.61
CA VAL A 347 2.62 -5.31 3.33
C VAL A 347 2.39 -4.39 4.51
N TRP A 348 1.16 -3.92 4.67
CA TRP A 348 0.67 -3.20 5.84
C TRP A 348 -0.32 -4.08 6.58
N TYR A 349 -0.21 -4.17 7.89
CA TYR A 349 -1.16 -4.91 8.71
C TYR A 349 -1.28 -4.30 10.10
N ARG A 350 -2.42 -4.56 10.73
CA ARG A 350 -2.65 -4.27 12.14
C ARG A 350 -2.71 -5.55 12.94
N LYS A 351 -2.01 -5.54 14.04
CA LYS A 351 -1.92 -6.65 14.95
C LYS A 351 -3.02 -6.55 16.02
N TRP A 352 -3.65 -7.66 16.36
CA TRP A 352 -4.55 -7.75 17.51
C TRP A 352 -3.75 -7.88 18.80
N ASP A 353 -4.00 -7.01 19.77
CA ASP A 353 -3.35 -7.04 21.10
C ASP A 353 -4.26 -7.59 22.21
N GLY A 354 -5.45 -8.06 21.87
CA GLY A 354 -6.44 -8.56 22.81
C GLY A 354 -7.22 -7.47 23.57
N SER A 355 -6.96 -6.20 23.26
CA SER A 355 -7.67 -5.08 23.87
C SER A 355 -8.84 -4.62 23.00
N THR A 356 -9.85 -4.03 23.60
CA THR A 356 -10.99 -3.39 22.91
C THR A 356 -10.67 -1.99 22.42
N THR A 357 -9.46 -1.50 22.69
CA THR A 357 -8.97 -0.19 22.29
C THR A 357 -7.85 -0.34 21.26
N ALA A 358 -7.96 0.37 20.20
CA ALA A 358 -7.09 0.45 19.03
C ALA A 358 -5.76 -0.30 19.09
N CYS A 359 -5.64 -1.35 18.30
CA CYS A 359 -4.34 -2.01 18.09
C CYS A 359 -3.29 -1.02 17.60
N PRO A 360 -2.09 -1.03 18.14
CA PRO A 360 -0.98 -0.32 17.54
C PRO A 360 -0.74 -0.89 16.13
N GLY A 361 -1.08 -0.12 15.12
CA GLY A 361 -0.82 -0.52 13.74
C GLY A 361 0.68 -0.70 13.50
N VAL A 362 1.05 -1.68 12.70
CA VAL A 362 2.40 -1.72 12.15
C VAL A 362 2.49 -0.58 11.15
N ASN A 363 3.14 0.49 11.55
CA ASN A 363 3.32 1.68 10.71
C ASN A 363 4.45 1.52 9.70
N ALA A 364 5.27 0.48 9.84
CA ALA A 364 6.35 0.19 8.92
C ALA A 364 5.99 -1.02 8.08
N PRO A 365 5.86 -0.88 6.75
CA PRO A 365 5.58 -2.00 5.87
C PRO A 365 6.77 -2.97 5.85
N ALA A 366 6.50 -4.28 5.82
CA ALA A 366 7.49 -5.27 5.43
C ALA A 366 7.74 -5.12 3.92
N VAL A 367 8.96 -4.80 3.53
CA VAL A 367 9.31 -4.46 2.15
C VAL A 367 10.03 -5.61 1.48
N SER A 368 9.59 -5.95 0.27
CA SER A 368 10.33 -6.86 -0.59
C SER A 368 11.57 -6.17 -1.17
N GLU A 369 12.72 -6.79 -0.97
CA GLU A 369 13.96 -6.26 -1.53
C GLU A 369 14.13 -6.56 -3.03
N ASN A 370 13.49 -7.62 -3.52
CA ASN A 370 13.78 -8.21 -4.84
C ASN A 370 12.70 -7.96 -5.89
N THR A 371 11.61 -7.27 -5.56
CA THR A 371 10.48 -7.14 -6.50
C THR A 371 10.00 -5.71 -6.58
N ALA A 372 10.47 -4.99 -7.60
CA ALA A 372 9.98 -3.67 -7.95
C ALA A 372 8.58 -3.78 -8.61
N LEU A 373 7.73 -2.78 -8.37
CA LEU A 373 6.46 -2.60 -9.07
C LEU A 373 6.25 -1.10 -9.28
N TYR A 374 6.33 -0.67 -10.54
CA TYR A 374 6.34 0.74 -10.91
C TYR A 374 5.05 1.17 -11.62
N PRO A 375 4.74 2.47 -11.65
CA PRO A 375 3.60 2.99 -12.39
C PRO A 375 3.63 2.53 -13.85
N GLY A 376 2.46 2.08 -14.34
CA GLY A 376 2.31 1.57 -15.70
C GLY A 376 2.67 0.09 -15.91
N GLU A 377 3.26 -0.57 -14.92
CA GLU A 377 3.52 -2.00 -14.93
C GLU A 377 2.30 -2.75 -14.38
N PHE A 378 1.69 -3.61 -15.20
CA PHE A 378 0.70 -4.55 -14.71
C PHE A 378 1.38 -5.78 -14.14
N ALA A 379 0.97 -6.19 -12.96
CA ALA A 379 1.42 -7.42 -12.33
C ALA A 379 0.23 -8.18 -11.71
N PHE A 380 0.33 -9.49 -11.69
CA PHE A 380 -0.56 -10.33 -10.92
C PHE A 380 -0.05 -10.39 -9.48
N ILE A 381 -0.72 -9.70 -8.60
CA ILE A 381 -0.38 -9.63 -7.18
C ILE A 381 -1.31 -10.55 -6.42
N SER A 382 -0.73 -11.46 -5.63
CA SER A 382 -1.49 -12.38 -4.78
C SER A 382 -1.08 -12.20 -3.33
N LEU A 383 -2.04 -11.86 -2.49
CA LEU A 383 -1.91 -11.84 -1.04
C LEU A 383 -2.45 -13.17 -0.50
N VAL A 384 -1.58 -13.96 0.08
CA VAL A 384 -1.87 -15.31 0.56
C VAL A 384 -1.79 -15.33 2.07
N THR A 385 -2.85 -15.76 2.73
CA THR A 385 -2.87 -16.01 4.16
C THR A 385 -2.82 -17.51 4.44
N SER A 386 -2.12 -17.90 5.49
CA SER A 386 -1.98 -19.28 5.92
C SER A 386 -1.80 -19.35 7.44
N ASN A 387 -1.72 -20.59 7.97
CA ASN A 387 -1.54 -20.82 9.39
C ASN A 387 -2.60 -20.08 10.25
N ASP A 388 -3.87 -20.19 9.83
CA ASP A 388 -5.00 -19.55 10.48
C ASP A 388 -4.84 -18.02 10.53
N GLY A 389 -4.36 -17.45 9.41
CA GLY A 389 -4.14 -16.02 9.25
C GLY A 389 -2.93 -15.44 10.00
N ARG A 390 -2.00 -16.29 10.45
CA ARG A 390 -0.77 -15.86 11.12
C ARG A 390 0.42 -15.67 10.20
N THR A 391 0.30 -16.09 8.95
CA THR A 391 1.36 -15.94 7.95
C THR A 391 0.79 -15.24 6.73
N PHE A 392 1.48 -14.22 6.29
CA PHE A 392 1.24 -13.56 5.00
C PHE A 392 2.33 -13.90 4.01
N LYS A 393 1.94 -14.21 2.81
CA LYS A 393 2.84 -14.21 1.67
C LYS A 393 2.30 -13.33 0.56
N VAL A 394 3.20 -12.64 -0.12
CA VAL A 394 2.87 -11.89 -1.33
C VAL A 394 3.63 -12.48 -2.49
N TYR A 395 2.91 -12.71 -3.57
CA TYR A 395 3.47 -13.18 -4.84
C TYR A 395 3.29 -12.11 -5.90
N LYS A 396 4.30 -11.92 -6.73
CA LYS A 396 4.24 -11.15 -7.97
C LYS A 396 4.45 -12.08 -9.15
N ASN A 397 3.48 -12.15 -10.04
CA ASN A 397 3.53 -13.01 -11.24
C ASN A 397 3.94 -14.46 -10.91
N GLY A 398 3.29 -15.03 -9.90
CA GLY A 398 3.52 -16.41 -9.45
C GLY A 398 4.77 -16.63 -8.59
N LYS A 399 5.63 -15.62 -8.40
CA LYS A 399 6.86 -15.74 -7.60
C LYS A 399 6.71 -15.07 -6.25
N GLU A 400 7.13 -15.77 -5.19
CA GLU A 400 7.11 -15.23 -3.83
C GLU A 400 8.02 -13.99 -3.74
N ALA A 401 7.46 -12.91 -3.21
CA ALA A 401 8.12 -11.64 -2.98
C ALA A 401 8.31 -11.35 -1.49
N ILE A 402 7.29 -11.62 -0.68
CA ILE A 402 7.28 -11.35 0.76
C ILE A 402 6.77 -12.58 1.50
N SER A 403 7.41 -12.91 2.62
CA SER A 403 6.87 -13.82 3.62
C SER A 403 6.98 -13.15 4.99
N GLN A 404 5.83 -12.97 5.65
CA GLN A 404 5.73 -12.29 6.94
C GLN A 404 4.93 -13.13 7.93
N GLU A 405 5.52 -13.43 9.06
CA GLU A 405 4.81 -14.01 10.19
C GLU A 405 4.30 -12.91 11.11
N VAL A 406 3.09 -13.08 11.62
CA VAL A 406 2.47 -12.21 12.61
C VAL A 406 2.56 -12.88 13.96
N GLU A 407 3.42 -12.35 14.83
CA GLU A 407 3.54 -12.80 16.21
C GLU A 407 2.27 -12.45 16.99
N ASP A 408 1.88 -13.31 17.96
CA ASP A 408 0.79 -13.13 18.91
C ASP A 408 -0.62 -12.82 18.34
N GLY A 409 -1.52 -13.76 18.42
CA GLY A 409 -2.95 -13.60 18.13
C GLY A 409 -3.36 -13.73 16.68
N GLY A 410 -2.42 -13.78 15.74
CA GLY A 410 -2.72 -13.83 14.32
C GLY A 410 -3.22 -12.47 13.78
N LEU A 411 -3.59 -12.43 12.52
CA LEU A 411 -4.37 -11.34 12.00
C LEU A 411 -5.70 -11.30 12.71
N ALA A 412 -6.08 -10.15 13.26
CA ALA A 412 -7.45 -9.92 13.69
C ALA A 412 -8.32 -9.89 12.44
N LEU A 413 -8.66 -11.07 12.01
CA LEU A 413 -9.27 -11.28 10.74
C LEU A 413 -10.75 -11.08 10.86
N LEU A 414 -11.27 -10.37 9.88
CA LEU A 414 -12.66 -10.39 9.55
C LEU A 414 -13.57 -9.73 10.61
N TYR A 415 -13.24 -8.47 10.91
CA TYR A 415 -14.15 -7.60 11.64
C TYR A 415 -15.34 -7.24 10.75
N ASP A 416 -16.55 -7.14 11.31
CA ASP A 416 -17.82 -6.89 10.60
C ASP A 416 -17.84 -5.68 9.67
N ALA A 417 -16.92 -4.78 9.84
CA ALA A 417 -16.86 -3.53 9.11
C ALA A 417 -15.79 -3.53 8.00
N CYS A 418 -15.20 -4.67 7.70
CA CYS A 418 -14.16 -4.77 6.66
C CYS A 418 -14.69 -5.44 5.40
N ASP A 419 -14.22 -4.93 4.26
CA ASP A 419 -14.42 -5.51 2.93
C ASP A 419 -13.08 -5.77 2.28
N PHE A 420 -13.05 -6.63 1.29
CA PHE A 420 -11.96 -6.63 0.32
C PHE A 420 -12.08 -5.41 -0.57
N ALA A 421 -10.99 -4.69 -0.76
CA ALA A 421 -10.96 -3.45 -1.52
C ALA A 421 -9.70 -3.33 -2.38
N ILE A 422 -9.86 -2.70 -3.54
CA ILE A 422 -8.79 -2.33 -4.46
C ILE A 422 -8.99 -0.88 -4.83
N GLY A 423 -7.93 -0.07 -4.78
CA GLY A 423 -7.94 1.30 -5.29
C GLY A 423 -7.77 2.38 -4.24
N ASP A 424 -8.12 3.60 -4.64
CA ASP A 424 -7.77 4.84 -3.98
C ASP A 424 -8.64 5.16 -2.77
N SER A 425 -8.01 5.56 -1.67
CA SER A 425 -8.68 6.16 -0.52
C SER A 425 -7.75 7.08 0.27
N LYS A 426 -8.34 7.97 1.06
CA LYS A 426 -7.61 8.91 1.92
C LYS A 426 -6.73 8.25 3.00
N TYR A 427 -6.84 6.94 3.19
CA TYR A 427 -6.13 6.19 4.25
C TYR A 427 -4.94 5.39 3.73
N ASN A 428 -4.04 6.03 3.01
CA ASN A 428 -2.82 5.39 2.50
C ASN A 428 -3.04 4.38 1.36
N GLN A 429 -4.24 4.30 0.82
CA GLN A 429 -4.51 3.56 -0.40
C GLN A 429 -4.26 4.48 -1.59
N MET A 430 -3.75 3.92 -2.66
CA MET A 430 -3.31 4.70 -3.82
C MET A 430 -4.14 4.39 -5.06
N PRO A 431 -4.23 5.33 -6.01
CA PRO A 431 -4.80 5.07 -7.32
C PRO A 431 -4.12 3.90 -8.02
N CYS A 432 -4.91 3.10 -8.70
CA CYS A 432 -4.42 1.98 -9.49
C CYS A 432 -5.33 1.68 -10.68
N LYS A 433 -4.83 0.84 -11.58
CA LYS A 433 -5.61 0.23 -12.64
C LYS A 433 -5.84 -1.22 -12.28
N VAL A 434 -7.04 -1.74 -12.49
CA VAL A 434 -7.40 -3.13 -12.19
C VAL A 434 -8.13 -3.78 -13.36
N GLU A 435 -7.82 -5.04 -13.63
CA GLU A 435 -8.47 -5.82 -14.70
C GLU A 435 -9.25 -7.02 -14.19
N GLU A 436 -8.62 -7.87 -13.42
CA GLU A 436 -9.16 -9.14 -12.98
C GLU A 436 -8.88 -9.33 -11.50
N VAL A 437 -9.87 -9.80 -10.76
CA VAL A 437 -9.80 -10.00 -9.32
C VAL A 437 -10.29 -11.40 -8.99
N GLN A 438 -9.56 -12.10 -8.13
CA GLN A 438 -9.86 -13.46 -7.69
C GLN A 438 -9.75 -13.56 -6.17
N LEU A 439 -10.70 -14.24 -5.54
CA LEU A 439 -10.61 -14.64 -4.15
C LEU A 439 -10.83 -16.14 -4.02
N TRP A 440 -9.92 -16.79 -3.33
CA TRP A 440 -9.93 -18.22 -3.05
C TRP A 440 -10.08 -18.44 -1.56
N ASN A 441 -10.98 -19.31 -1.13
CA ASN A 441 -11.16 -19.66 0.29
C ASN A 441 -10.13 -20.67 0.80
N LYS A 442 -8.97 -20.73 0.16
CA LYS A 442 -7.84 -21.58 0.52
C LYS A 442 -6.52 -20.86 0.27
N THR A 443 -5.48 -21.32 0.96
CA THR A 443 -4.09 -20.96 0.68
C THR A 443 -3.68 -21.63 -0.61
N LEU A 444 -3.44 -20.89 -1.67
CA LEU A 444 -2.90 -21.43 -2.91
C LEU A 444 -1.40 -21.71 -2.80
N THR A 445 -0.96 -22.80 -3.42
CA THR A 445 0.47 -23.07 -3.63
C THR A 445 1.06 -22.14 -4.70
N PRO A 446 2.39 -21.99 -4.79
CA PRO A 446 3.00 -21.19 -5.86
C PRO A 446 2.57 -21.63 -7.26
N GLU A 447 2.45 -22.93 -7.49
CA GLU A 447 2.03 -23.53 -8.76
C GLU A 447 0.56 -23.20 -9.08
N GLU A 448 -0.31 -23.25 -8.07
CA GLU A 448 -1.72 -22.85 -8.20
C GLU A 448 -1.85 -21.34 -8.49
N ILE A 449 -1.02 -20.51 -7.85
CA ILE A 449 -0.99 -19.06 -8.10
C ILE A 449 -0.52 -18.79 -9.54
N GLU A 450 0.54 -19.44 -9.99
CA GLU A 450 1.02 -19.31 -11.36
C GLU A 450 -0.04 -19.74 -12.38
N ALA A 451 -0.75 -20.83 -12.10
CA ALA A 451 -1.85 -21.31 -12.95
C ALA A 451 -3.00 -20.30 -12.96
N SER A 452 -3.38 -19.74 -11.80
CA SER A 452 -4.50 -18.79 -11.67
C SER A 452 -4.22 -17.43 -12.33
N MET A 453 -2.95 -17.08 -12.53
CA MET A 453 -2.52 -15.87 -13.22
C MET A 453 -3.02 -15.80 -14.67
N PHE A 454 -3.18 -16.93 -15.33
CA PHE A 454 -3.70 -17.02 -16.70
C PHE A 454 -5.24 -17.00 -16.77
N GLY A 455 -5.91 -16.88 -15.64
CA GLY A 455 -7.36 -16.95 -15.49
C GLY A 455 -7.82 -18.36 -15.10
N PRO A 456 -8.57 -18.47 -14.01
CA PRO A 456 -9.12 -19.76 -13.58
C PRO A 456 -10.22 -20.20 -14.54
N LYS A 457 -10.44 -21.50 -14.61
CA LYS A 457 -11.71 -22.02 -15.16
C LYS A 457 -12.84 -21.71 -14.18
N ALA A 458 -14.04 -21.51 -14.68
CA ALA A 458 -15.25 -21.64 -13.87
C ALA A 458 -15.23 -23.01 -13.16
N ASP A 459 -15.79 -23.11 -11.98
CA ASP A 459 -15.91 -24.36 -11.21
C ASP A 459 -14.63 -24.95 -10.60
N VAL A 460 -13.57 -24.14 -10.45
CA VAL A 460 -12.37 -24.60 -9.72
C VAL A 460 -12.65 -24.58 -8.23
N GLU A 461 -12.34 -25.69 -7.56
CA GLU A 461 -12.52 -25.81 -6.11
C GLU A 461 -11.76 -24.74 -5.33
N GLY A 462 -12.47 -24.04 -4.47
CA GLY A 462 -11.94 -23.00 -3.62
C GLY A 462 -11.98 -21.59 -4.20
N LEU A 463 -12.29 -21.41 -5.49
CA LEU A 463 -12.55 -20.09 -6.06
C LEU A 463 -13.96 -19.63 -5.62
N VAL A 464 -14.02 -18.55 -4.84
CA VAL A 464 -15.29 -18.03 -4.29
C VAL A 464 -15.68 -16.67 -4.86
N ALA A 465 -14.72 -15.97 -5.46
CA ALA A 465 -15.00 -14.75 -6.21
C ALA A 465 -14.07 -14.62 -7.41
N HIS A 466 -14.65 -14.24 -8.53
CA HIS A 466 -13.96 -13.90 -9.76
C HIS A 466 -14.66 -12.73 -10.44
N TYR A 467 -14.00 -11.59 -10.48
CA TYR A 467 -14.55 -10.36 -11.03
C TYR A 467 -13.73 -9.89 -12.22
N LEU A 468 -14.42 -9.49 -13.29
CA LEU A 468 -13.83 -8.83 -14.46
C LEU A 468 -14.36 -7.39 -14.54
N PRO A 469 -13.68 -6.41 -13.94
CA PRO A 469 -14.12 -5.02 -13.98
C PRO A 469 -13.97 -4.46 -15.40
N GLU A 470 -15.05 -4.41 -16.15
CA GLU A 470 -15.02 -4.03 -17.58
C GLU A 470 -15.89 -2.81 -17.91
N SER A 471 -16.87 -2.48 -17.08
CA SER A 471 -17.82 -1.44 -17.41
C SER A 471 -17.70 -0.23 -16.50
N ALA A 472 -17.45 0.93 -17.09
CA ALA A 472 -17.50 2.22 -16.41
C ALA A 472 -18.93 2.67 -16.05
N ASP A 473 -19.93 2.07 -16.68
CA ASP A 473 -21.34 2.42 -16.47
C ASP A 473 -22.03 1.50 -15.47
N ALA A 474 -21.39 0.37 -15.11
CA ALA A 474 -21.90 -0.55 -14.12
C ALA A 474 -21.68 -0.02 -12.70
N THR A 475 -22.62 -0.32 -11.83
CA THR A 475 -22.52 -0.03 -10.40
C THR A 475 -21.96 -1.22 -9.63
N THR A 476 -22.10 -2.39 -10.20
CA THR A 476 -21.66 -3.68 -9.69
C THR A 476 -20.93 -4.47 -10.76
N VAL A 477 -20.10 -5.39 -10.30
CA VAL A 477 -19.38 -6.36 -11.14
C VAL A 477 -19.83 -7.75 -10.73
N GLU A 478 -20.39 -8.49 -11.68
CA GLU A 478 -20.88 -9.85 -11.44
C GLU A 478 -19.76 -10.76 -10.92
N ASN A 479 -20.08 -11.55 -9.90
CA ASN A 479 -19.21 -12.62 -9.44
C ASN A 479 -19.37 -13.85 -10.33
N LEU A 480 -18.38 -14.14 -11.16
CA LEU A 480 -18.39 -15.30 -12.06
C LEU A 480 -18.21 -16.65 -11.33
N ALA A 481 -17.82 -16.62 -10.05
CA ALA A 481 -17.55 -17.82 -9.24
C ALA A 481 -18.51 -18.00 -8.05
N GLY A 482 -19.41 -17.05 -7.82
CA GLY A 482 -20.31 -17.07 -6.66
C GLY A 482 -21.47 -16.09 -6.77
N ASP A 483 -22.18 -15.87 -5.67
CA ASP A 483 -23.42 -15.09 -5.66
C ASP A 483 -23.26 -13.65 -5.12
N ILE A 484 -22.06 -13.26 -4.67
CA ILE A 484 -21.83 -11.94 -4.09
C ILE A 484 -21.06 -11.08 -5.08
N ASP A 485 -21.76 -10.12 -5.68
CA ASP A 485 -21.19 -9.18 -6.63
C ASP A 485 -20.27 -8.17 -5.93
N ALA A 486 -19.24 -7.72 -6.66
CA ALA A 486 -18.47 -6.56 -6.25
C ALA A 486 -19.21 -5.26 -6.64
N TYR A 487 -18.87 -4.17 -5.97
CA TYR A 487 -19.43 -2.86 -6.23
C TYR A 487 -18.35 -1.79 -6.28
N TYR A 488 -18.63 -0.73 -7.03
CA TYR A 488 -17.77 0.44 -7.07
C TYR A 488 -18.20 1.45 -6.03
N ARG A 489 -17.23 1.93 -5.27
CA ARG A 489 -17.42 3.02 -4.31
C ARG A 489 -16.65 4.24 -4.76
N LYS A 490 -17.31 5.37 -4.85
CA LYS A 490 -16.71 6.66 -5.19
C LYS A 490 -17.31 7.77 -4.31
N ASN A 491 -16.44 8.65 -3.80
CA ASN A 491 -16.80 9.84 -3.02
C ASN A 491 -17.70 9.56 -1.81
N GLY A 492 -17.22 8.77 -0.85
CA GLY A 492 -18.10 8.38 0.23
C GLY A 492 -17.87 9.03 1.57
N THR A 493 -18.79 9.92 1.97
CA THR A 493 -19.21 9.94 3.38
C THR A 493 -20.11 8.72 3.58
N VAL A 494 -19.57 7.66 4.15
CA VAL A 494 -20.37 6.48 4.44
C VAL A 494 -21.24 6.75 5.65
N THR A 495 -22.52 6.98 5.40
CA THR A 495 -23.53 6.68 6.39
C THR A 495 -23.86 5.18 6.27
N SER A 496 -23.80 4.49 7.37
CA SER A 496 -23.98 3.05 7.50
C SER A 496 -24.98 2.46 6.50
N GLY A 497 -24.52 1.57 5.63
CA GLY A 497 -25.34 0.71 4.81
C GLY A 497 -25.62 1.14 3.36
N ASN A 498 -25.38 2.38 2.97
CA ASN A 498 -25.52 2.82 1.59
C ASN A 498 -24.20 3.37 1.07
N PHE A 499 -23.54 2.60 0.21
CA PHE A 499 -22.39 3.08 -0.51
C PHE A 499 -22.86 3.93 -1.69
N PRO A 500 -22.37 5.17 -1.85
CA PRO A 500 -22.69 5.94 -3.01
C PRO A 500 -22.18 5.24 -4.26
N MET A 501 -23.03 5.17 -5.24
CA MET A 501 -22.74 4.61 -6.54
C MET A 501 -21.66 5.42 -7.24
N ALA A 502 -20.86 4.78 -8.04
CA ALA A 502 -19.83 5.45 -8.80
C ALA A 502 -20.47 6.36 -9.86
N ASP A 503 -20.34 7.66 -9.68
CA ASP A 503 -20.60 8.61 -10.75
C ASP A 503 -19.41 8.57 -11.72
N ALA A 504 -19.63 8.13 -12.94
CA ALA A 504 -18.65 8.13 -14.01
C ALA A 504 -17.28 7.51 -13.64
N LEU A 505 -17.22 6.19 -13.58
CA LEU A 505 -15.94 5.46 -13.58
C LEU A 505 -15.24 5.63 -14.93
N GLN A 506 -13.93 5.58 -14.92
CA GLN A 506 -13.12 5.73 -16.12
C GLN A 506 -12.49 4.40 -16.51
N LYS A 507 -12.67 3.99 -17.78
CA LYS A 507 -11.86 2.94 -18.39
C LYS A 507 -10.48 3.47 -18.73
N THR A 508 -9.52 2.59 -18.77
CA THR A 508 -8.13 2.88 -19.13
C THR A 508 -7.50 1.67 -19.79
N ASN A 509 -6.30 1.84 -20.33
CA ASN A 509 -5.56 0.74 -20.90
C ASN A 509 -5.20 -0.31 -19.84
N GLY A 510 -5.37 -1.56 -20.21
CA GLY A 510 -5.00 -2.71 -19.41
C GLY A 510 -3.60 -3.26 -19.74
N ARG A 511 -3.42 -4.56 -19.45
CA ARG A 511 -2.23 -5.32 -19.83
C ARG A 511 -1.96 -5.20 -21.33
N SER A 512 -0.71 -5.39 -21.69
CA SER A 512 -0.33 -5.51 -23.10
C SER A 512 -1.08 -6.67 -23.77
N THR A 513 -1.35 -6.49 -25.06
CA THR A 513 -1.94 -7.53 -25.89
C THR A 513 -0.90 -8.05 -26.87
N VAL A 514 -1.08 -9.31 -27.26
CA VAL A 514 -0.38 -9.91 -28.38
C VAL A 514 -1.39 -10.29 -29.44
N GLU A 515 -0.94 -10.43 -30.66
CA GLU A 515 -1.79 -10.82 -31.78
C GLU A 515 -1.92 -12.35 -31.82
N VAL A 516 -3.14 -12.84 -31.82
CA VAL A 516 -3.44 -14.25 -31.96
C VAL A 516 -4.09 -14.48 -33.32
N THR A 517 -3.38 -15.22 -34.15
CA THR A 517 -3.87 -15.63 -35.48
C THR A 517 -4.29 -17.09 -35.42
N TYR A 518 -5.45 -17.43 -35.96
CA TYR A 518 -5.87 -18.80 -36.07
C TYR A 518 -6.48 -19.11 -37.46
N ASN A 519 -6.27 -20.33 -37.90
CA ASN A 519 -6.65 -20.75 -39.26
C ASN A 519 -8.15 -20.99 -39.41
N THR A 520 -8.64 -20.83 -40.62
CA THR A 520 -9.95 -21.35 -41.00
C THR A 520 -9.80 -22.82 -41.38
N PRO A 521 -10.68 -23.75 -40.91
CA PRO A 521 -10.65 -25.14 -41.31
C PRO A 521 -10.74 -25.31 -42.82
N VAL A 522 -10.04 -26.30 -43.34
CA VAL A 522 -10.08 -26.64 -44.78
C VAL A 522 -11.32 -27.45 -45.09
N GLU A 523 -11.80 -28.23 -44.14
CA GLU A 523 -12.96 -29.12 -44.28
C GLU A 523 -14.24 -28.28 -44.31
N GLU A 524 -15.07 -28.49 -45.32
CA GLU A 524 -16.39 -27.89 -45.39
C GLU A 524 -17.24 -28.39 -44.22
N GLU A 525 -17.93 -27.52 -43.50
CA GLU A 525 -18.69 -27.77 -42.27
C GLU A 525 -17.87 -27.97 -41.01
N ALA A 526 -16.53 -27.89 -41.02
CA ALA A 526 -15.71 -27.77 -39.82
C ALA A 526 -15.64 -26.33 -39.38
N ALA A 527 -15.81 -26.08 -38.11
CA ALA A 527 -15.70 -24.74 -37.52
C ALA A 527 -15.21 -24.82 -36.09
N TYR A 528 -14.40 -23.86 -35.71
CA TYR A 528 -13.98 -23.66 -34.34
C TYR A 528 -13.74 -22.20 -34.01
N GLU A 529 -13.68 -21.89 -32.76
CA GLU A 529 -13.27 -20.59 -32.26
C GLU A 529 -12.32 -20.76 -31.07
N LEU A 530 -11.57 -19.70 -30.79
CA LEU A 530 -10.78 -19.59 -29.57
C LEU A 530 -11.59 -18.78 -28.55
N ARG A 531 -11.67 -19.28 -27.31
CA ARG A 531 -12.36 -18.62 -26.20
C ARG A 531 -11.42 -18.33 -25.06
N ARG A 532 -11.63 -17.17 -24.46
CA ARG A 532 -11.08 -16.80 -23.16
C ARG A 532 -12.23 -16.75 -22.17
N PHE A 533 -12.14 -17.49 -21.09
CA PHE A 533 -13.25 -17.75 -20.15
C PHE A 533 -14.49 -18.30 -20.87
N ASP A 534 -15.28 -18.21 -21.40
CA ASP A 534 -16.37 -18.69 -22.26
C ASP A 534 -16.73 -17.69 -23.38
N VAL A 535 -15.88 -16.68 -23.59
CA VAL A 535 -16.10 -15.63 -24.58
C VAL A 535 -15.14 -15.81 -25.75
N ALA A 536 -15.69 -15.84 -26.97
CA ALA A 536 -14.88 -15.86 -28.19
C ALA A 536 -13.99 -14.63 -28.29
N ILE A 537 -12.75 -14.84 -28.73
CA ILE A 537 -11.78 -13.72 -28.88
C ILE A 537 -12.04 -12.86 -30.13
N GLY A 538 -12.94 -13.28 -31.02
CA GLY A 538 -13.27 -12.57 -32.26
C GLY A 538 -12.59 -13.14 -33.49
N GLU A 539 -12.64 -12.39 -34.60
CA GLU A 539 -12.06 -12.80 -35.88
C GLU A 539 -10.54 -12.75 -35.85
N SER A 540 -9.90 -13.71 -36.50
CA SER A 540 -8.44 -13.78 -36.67
C SER A 540 -7.93 -12.75 -37.69
N PRO A 541 -6.85 -11.99 -37.42
CA PRO A 541 -6.11 -11.92 -36.15
C PRO A 541 -6.86 -11.12 -35.07
N ALA A 542 -6.68 -11.52 -33.79
CA ALA A 542 -7.32 -10.87 -32.67
C ALA A 542 -6.27 -10.42 -31.62
N PRO A 543 -6.41 -9.22 -31.03
CA PRO A 543 -5.62 -8.83 -29.90
C PRO A 543 -6.09 -9.57 -28.65
N VAL A 544 -5.19 -10.25 -27.96
CA VAL A 544 -5.45 -10.98 -26.71
C VAL A 544 -4.51 -10.52 -25.63
N LYS A 545 -5.02 -10.30 -24.44
CA LYS A 545 -4.20 -9.90 -23.27
C LYS A 545 -3.14 -10.94 -22.95
N THR A 546 -1.96 -10.48 -22.67
CA THR A 546 -0.89 -11.32 -22.14
C THR A 546 -1.34 -12.01 -20.85
N TYR A 547 -0.80 -13.17 -20.57
CA TYR A 547 -1.18 -14.02 -19.44
C TYR A 547 -2.67 -14.34 -19.43
N SER A 548 -3.14 -14.88 -20.53
CA SER A 548 -4.50 -15.42 -20.68
C SER A 548 -4.45 -16.87 -21.13
N ASN A 549 -5.42 -17.66 -20.68
CA ASN A 549 -5.68 -18.98 -21.21
C ASN A 549 -6.70 -18.88 -22.33
N LEU A 550 -6.40 -19.47 -23.48
CA LEU A 550 -7.34 -19.68 -24.54
C LEU A 550 -7.65 -21.17 -24.69
N TYR A 551 -8.85 -21.45 -25.11
CA TYR A 551 -9.33 -22.82 -25.39
C TYR A 551 -9.86 -22.87 -26.80
N ALA A 552 -9.47 -23.90 -27.56
CA ALA A 552 -10.07 -24.19 -28.84
C ALA A 552 -11.40 -24.89 -28.61
N VAL A 553 -12.47 -24.36 -29.16
CA VAL A 553 -13.84 -24.91 -29.05
C VAL A 553 -14.32 -25.29 -30.41
N ASN A 554 -14.61 -26.56 -30.58
CA ASN A 554 -15.23 -27.07 -31.83
C ASN A 554 -16.69 -26.63 -31.89
N LEU A 555 -17.07 -26.00 -32.98
CA LEU A 555 -18.44 -25.52 -33.24
C LEU A 555 -19.23 -26.46 -34.15
N GLY A 556 -18.57 -27.44 -34.80
CA GLY A 556 -19.20 -28.38 -35.72
C GLY A 556 -19.48 -29.73 -35.07
N GLU A 557 -20.53 -30.41 -35.54
CA GLU A 557 -20.89 -31.76 -35.06
C GLU A 557 -20.28 -32.87 -35.93
N LYS A 558 -20.08 -32.57 -37.20
CA LYS A 558 -19.61 -33.55 -38.19
C LYS A 558 -18.14 -33.87 -38.10
N TYR A 559 -17.36 -32.90 -37.62
CA TYR A 559 -15.91 -32.99 -37.51
C TYR A 559 -15.50 -32.79 -36.06
N LYS A 560 -14.44 -33.48 -35.63
CA LYS A 560 -13.76 -33.26 -34.38
C LYS A 560 -12.31 -32.81 -34.64
N PHE A 561 -11.68 -32.22 -33.66
CA PHE A 561 -10.27 -31.89 -33.77
C PHE A 561 -9.44 -33.18 -33.99
N ALA A 562 -8.60 -33.20 -35.00
CA ALA A 562 -7.54 -34.17 -35.17
C ALA A 562 -6.27 -33.68 -34.40
N SER A 563 -5.98 -32.37 -34.49
CA SER A 563 -4.92 -31.75 -33.70
C SER A 563 -5.19 -30.26 -33.56
N VAL A 564 -4.61 -29.68 -32.51
CA VAL A 564 -4.43 -28.24 -32.32
C VAL A 564 -2.97 -27.99 -32.06
N SER A 565 -2.37 -27.05 -32.77
CA SER A 565 -0.97 -26.64 -32.57
C SER A 565 -0.86 -25.14 -32.34
N VAL A 566 0.16 -24.75 -31.60
CA VAL A 566 0.49 -23.36 -31.30
C VAL A 566 1.92 -23.11 -31.74
N ASN A 567 2.12 -22.16 -32.65
CA ASN A 567 3.43 -21.89 -33.27
C ASN A 567 4.12 -23.18 -33.76
N ASP A 568 3.33 -23.99 -34.47
CA ASP A 568 3.69 -25.29 -35.04
C ASP A 568 4.00 -26.41 -34.00
N ILE A 569 3.78 -26.16 -32.72
CA ILE A 569 3.94 -27.17 -31.65
C ILE A 569 2.55 -27.73 -31.31
N PRO A 570 2.29 -29.03 -31.52
CA PRO A 570 1.02 -29.66 -31.17
C PRO A 570 0.78 -29.60 -29.65
N LEU A 571 -0.47 -29.35 -29.24
CA LEU A 571 -0.90 -29.57 -27.88
C LEU A 571 -0.88 -31.05 -27.54
N GLU A 572 -0.37 -31.40 -26.37
CA GLU A 572 -0.39 -32.80 -25.89
C GLU A 572 -1.85 -33.29 -25.70
N ASN A 573 -2.70 -32.42 -25.18
CA ASN A 573 -4.13 -32.63 -25.07
C ASN A 573 -4.88 -31.42 -25.66
N ILE A 574 -5.81 -31.64 -26.54
CA ILE A 574 -6.60 -30.62 -27.23
C ILE A 574 -7.37 -29.74 -26.23
N ASN A 575 -7.71 -30.27 -25.06
CA ASN A 575 -8.40 -29.52 -24.00
C ASN A 575 -7.47 -28.72 -23.10
N ASP A 576 -6.16 -28.81 -23.33
CA ASP A 576 -5.21 -28.02 -22.57
C ASP A 576 -5.31 -26.52 -22.94
N PRO A 577 -5.12 -25.62 -21.97
CA PRO A 577 -5.12 -24.20 -22.25
C PRO A 577 -3.94 -23.79 -23.12
N ILE A 578 -4.22 -22.96 -24.11
CA ILE A 578 -3.20 -22.22 -24.88
C ILE A 578 -2.82 -20.99 -24.06
N LYS A 579 -1.63 -21.01 -23.48
CA LYS A 579 -1.13 -19.91 -22.66
C LYS A 579 -0.64 -18.76 -23.55
N VAL A 580 -1.29 -17.61 -23.42
CA VAL A 580 -0.88 -16.37 -24.08
C VAL A 580 0.15 -15.68 -23.18
N THR A 581 1.40 -15.58 -23.63
CA THR A 581 2.48 -14.90 -22.93
C THR A 581 2.77 -13.54 -23.58
N ASP A 582 4.01 -13.25 -23.88
CA ASP A 582 4.47 -11.99 -24.44
C ASP A 582 4.78 -12.06 -25.98
N GLN A 583 4.42 -13.18 -26.61
CA GLN A 583 4.68 -13.42 -28.02
C GLN A 583 3.37 -13.62 -28.80
N ASN A 584 3.34 -13.14 -30.03
CA ASN A 584 2.26 -13.43 -30.95
C ASN A 584 2.11 -14.95 -31.16
N LEU A 585 0.89 -15.39 -31.25
CA LEU A 585 0.57 -16.80 -31.40
C LEU A 585 -0.07 -17.06 -32.75
N THR A 586 0.30 -18.20 -33.33
CA THR A 586 -0.40 -18.81 -34.47
C THR A 586 -0.96 -20.14 -34.04
N VAL A 587 -2.28 -20.23 -34.03
CA VAL A 587 -3.01 -21.47 -33.67
C VAL A 587 -3.52 -22.12 -34.93
N ASN A 588 -3.20 -23.39 -35.15
CA ASN A 588 -3.66 -24.16 -36.26
C ASN A 588 -4.42 -25.39 -35.76
N ALA A 589 -5.66 -25.53 -36.19
CA ALA A 589 -6.49 -26.71 -35.94
C ALA A 589 -6.65 -27.51 -37.22
N THR A 590 -6.57 -28.83 -37.10
CA THR A 590 -6.92 -29.78 -38.14
C THR A 590 -8.04 -30.65 -37.66
N PHE A 591 -8.82 -31.18 -38.58
CA PHE A 591 -10.06 -31.90 -38.29
C PHE A 591 -10.06 -33.27 -38.92
N GLU A 592 -10.79 -34.16 -38.30
CA GLU A 592 -11.15 -35.47 -38.85
C GLU A 592 -12.64 -35.74 -38.64
N LEU A 593 -13.23 -36.58 -39.49
CA LEU A 593 -14.63 -36.99 -39.30
C LEU A 593 -14.79 -37.58 -37.90
N ALA A 594 -15.83 -37.15 -37.20
CA ALA A 594 -16.25 -37.80 -35.98
C ALA A 594 -16.74 -39.20 -36.32
N THR A 595 -15.85 -40.20 -36.26
CA THR A 595 -16.17 -41.60 -36.56
C THR A 595 -17.21 -42.09 -35.56
N GLY A 596 -18.43 -42.40 -36.07
CA GLY A 596 -19.55 -42.88 -35.28
C GLY A 596 -20.87 -42.25 -35.61
N VAL A 597 -20.92 -41.33 -36.59
CA VAL A 597 -22.19 -40.86 -37.19
C VAL A 597 -22.44 -41.61 -38.48
N GLU A 598 -22.63 -42.91 -38.41
CA GLU A 598 -23.60 -43.51 -39.31
C GLU A 598 -24.97 -42.95 -38.91
N ASP A 599 -25.66 -42.28 -39.83
CA ASP A 599 -27.04 -41.80 -39.79
C ASP A 599 -27.82 -42.10 -38.47
N VAL A 600 -27.33 -41.61 -37.36
CA VAL A 600 -28.17 -41.39 -36.21
C VAL A 600 -28.89 -40.09 -36.54
N THR A 601 -30.14 -40.19 -36.95
CA THR A 601 -31.11 -39.11 -36.86
C THR A 601 -30.77 -38.33 -35.60
N ALA A 602 -30.32 -37.08 -35.77
CA ALA A 602 -29.78 -36.24 -34.73
C ALA A 602 -30.60 -36.39 -33.45
N GLU A 603 -30.12 -37.19 -32.50
CA GLU A 603 -30.62 -37.11 -31.13
C GLU A 603 -30.19 -35.73 -30.64
N ALA A 604 -31.09 -34.77 -30.83
CA ALA A 604 -30.89 -33.42 -30.38
C ALA A 604 -30.50 -33.51 -28.91
N THR A 605 -29.26 -33.18 -28.61
CA THR A 605 -28.79 -33.10 -27.21
C THR A 605 -29.57 -32.01 -26.52
N ALA A 606 -30.05 -32.29 -25.34
CA ALA A 606 -30.74 -31.28 -24.55
C ALA A 606 -29.73 -30.17 -24.17
N TYR A 607 -30.18 -28.94 -24.21
CA TYR A 607 -29.38 -27.78 -23.79
C TYR A 607 -30.26 -26.67 -23.21
N TYR A 608 -29.65 -25.81 -22.40
CA TYR A 608 -30.32 -24.65 -21.83
C TYR A 608 -29.78 -23.37 -22.49
N ASN A 609 -30.67 -22.55 -22.98
CA ASN A 609 -30.32 -21.24 -23.54
C ASN A 609 -31.45 -20.22 -23.28
N ASN A 610 -31.09 -19.02 -22.88
CA ASN A 610 -32.01 -17.90 -22.70
C ASN A 610 -33.28 -18.24 -21.91
N LYS A 611 -33.14 -18.87 -20.75
CA LYS A 611 -34.22 -19.29 -19.85
C LYS A 611 -35.11 -20.41 -20.37
N VAL A 612 -34.74 -21.04 -21.47
CA VAL A 612 -35.46 -22.15 -22.07
C VAL A 612 -34.59 -23.40 -22.07
N LEU A 613 -35.13 -24.50 -21.56
CA LEU A 613 -34.57 -25.83 -21.71
C LEU A 613 -35.08 -26.44 -23.02
N TYR A 614 -34.17 -26.78 -23.91
CA TYR A 614 -34.43 -27.46 -25.16
C TYR A 614 -34.14 -28.94 -24.98
N MET A 615 -35.06 -29.81 -25.41
CA MET A 615 -34.92 -31.25 -25.26
C MET A 615 -35.30 -31.98 -26.57
N PRO A 616 -34.74 -33.16 -26.82
CA PRO A 616 -35.18 -34.03 -27.90
C PRO A 616 -36.65 -34.36 -27.78
N GLN A 617 -37.29 -34.61 -28.92
CA GLN A 617 -38.68 -35.06 -28.94
C GLN A 617 -38.81 -36.41 -28.21
N GLY A 618 -39.72 -36.47 -27.22
CA GLY A 618 -39.93 -37.66 -26.39
C GLY A 618 -39.02 -37.77 -25.17
N ALA A 619 -38.12 -36.82 -24.97
CA ALA A 619 -37.36 -36.73 -23.72
C ALA A 619 -38.19 -36.09 -22.59
N THR A 620 -37.85 -36.41 -21.36
CA THR A 620 -38.39 -35.80 -20.14
C THR A 620 -37.22 -35.28 -19.28
N ALA A 621 -37.45 -34.22 -18.54
CA ALA A 621 -36.42 -33.75 -17.60
C ALA A 621 -37.01 -33.45 -16.22
N VAL A 622 -36.20 -33.68 -15.20
CA VAL A 622 -36.46 -33.20 -13.84
C VAL A 622 -35.34 -32.23 -13.50
N ILE A 623 -35.72 -31.03 -13.09
CA ILE A 623 -34.80 -29.94 -12.73
C ILE A 623 -34.64 -29.92 -11.20
N TYR A 624 -33.43 -29.97 -10.74
CA TYR A 624 -33.04 -29.94 -9.32
C TYR A 624 -32.29 -28.67 -8.98
N ASN A 625 -32.52 -28.14 -7.80
CA ASN A 625 -31.62 -27.14 -7.19
C ASN A 625 -30.38 -27.83 -6.64
N LEU A 626 -29.40 -27.02 -6.15
CA LEU A 626 -28.16 -27.54 -5.58
C LEU A 626 -28.34 -28.39 -4.32
N LEU A 627 -29.49 -28.29 -3.65
CA LEU A 627 -29.84 -29.13 -2.49
C LEU A 627 -30.42 -30.48 -2.88
N GLY A 628 -30.51 -30.77 -4.20
CA GLY A 628 -31.07 -31.99 -4.71
C GLY A 628 -32.60 -32.03 -4.68
N THR A 629 -33.28 -30.91 -4.45
CA THR A 629 -34.75 -30.85 -4.48
C THR A 629 -35.23 -30.64 -5.91
N ALA A 630 -36.17 -31.44 -6.37
CA ALA A 630 -36.82 -31.25 -7.67
C ALA A 630 -37.69 -29.98 -7.62
N VAL A 631 -37.42 -29.04 -8.53
CA VAL A 631 -38.06 -27.71 -8.58
C VAL A 631 -38.92 -27.51 -9.83
N ALA A 632 -38.71 -28.31 -10.85
CA ALA A 632 -39.53 -28.31 -12.06
C ALA A 632 -39.42 -29.65 -12.81
N GLU A 633 -40.41 -29.92 -13.64
CA GLU A 633 -40.41 -31.04 -14.60
C GLU A 633 -40.68 -30.50 -15.99
N ALA A 634 -40.08 -31.11 -17.00
CA ALA A 634 -40.20 -30.74 -18.38
C ALA A 634 -40.50 -31.99 -19.23
N THR A 635 -41.54 -31.92 -20.09
CA THR A 635 -41.97 -33.00 -20.98
C THR A 635 -42.08 -32.54 -22.43
N GLU A 636 -41.89 -31.25 -22.68
CA GLU A 636 -41.99 -30.65 -24.00
C GLU A 636 -40.60 -30.39 -24.59
N ILE A 637 -40.49 -30.32 -25.90
CA ILE A 637 -39.25 -30.04 -26.63
C ILE A 637 -38.60 -28.74 -26.16
N THR A 638 -39.41 -27.75 -25.76
CA THR A 638 -38.97 -26.48 -25.19
C THR A 638 -39.73 -26.18 -23.92
N THR A 639 -39.04 -26.00 -22.83
CA THR A 639 -39.65 -25.67 -21.54
C THR A 639 -39.09 -24.34 -21.03
N ASN A 640 -39.96 -23.36 -20.86
CA ASN A 640 -39.59 -22.06 -20.31
C ASN A 640 -39.38 -22.17 -18.78
N LEU A 641 -38.20 -21.83 -18.31
CA LEU A 641 -37.82 -21.89 -16.90
C LEU A 641 -37.74 -20.48 -16.28
N GLU A 642 -38.40 -19.48 -16.87
CA GLU A 642 -38.37 -18.09 -16.41
C GLU A 642 -38.90 -17.91 -14.97
N ASN A 643 -39.73 -18.82 -14.51
CA ASN A 643 -40.32 -18.77 -13.15
C ASN A 643 -39.41 -19.35 -12.05
N LEU A 644 -38.30 -19.99 -12.43
CA LEU A 644 -37.36 -20.44 -11.42
C LEU A 644 -36.63 -19.22 -10.80
N PRO A 645 -36.33 -19.20 -9.51
CA PRO A 645 -35.46 -18.20 -8.91
C PRO A 645 -34.07 -18.15 -9.59
N ALA A 646 -33.35 -17.06 -9.44
CA ALA A 646 -31.94 -17.01 -9.85
C ALA A 646 -31.15 -18.06 -9.07
N GLY A 647 -30.32 -18.84 -9.75
CA GLY A 647 -29.57 -19.92 -9.11
C GLY A 647 -28.96 -20.91 -10.10
N ILE A 648 -28.23 -21.89 -9.58
CA ILE A 648 -27.66 -23.00 -10.35
C ILE A 648 -28.57 -24.19 -10.22
N TYR A 649 -28.82 -24.85 -11.37
CA TYR A 649 -29.74 -25.98 -11.47
C TYR A 649 -29.08 -27.12 -12.23
N LEU A 650 -29.59 -28.34 -11.98
CA LEU A 650 -29.25 -29.55 -12.69
C LEU A 650 -30.53 -30.09 -13.36
N ALA A 651 -30.55 -30.16 -14.66
CA ALA A 651 -31.62 -30.87 -15.40
C ALA A 651 -31.18 -32.31 -15.70
N LYS A 652 -31.83 -33.26 -15.10
CA LYS A 652 -31.69 -34.67 -15.42
C LYS A 652 -32.64 -34.99 -16.57
N VAL A 653 -32.12 -35.06 -17.79
CA VAL A 653 -32.88 -35.35 -19.00
C VAL A 653 -32.82 -36.84 -19.28
N SER A 654 -33.99 -37.49 -19.45
CA SER A 654 -34.12 -38.91 -19.71
C SER A 654 -34.84 -39.14 -21.02
N MET A 655 -34.32 -40.02 -21.84
CA MET A 655 -34.92 -40.48 -23.09
C MET A 655 -34.67 -41.97 -23.24
N GLY A 656 -35.72 -42.77 -23.09
CA GLY A 656 -35.60 -44.22 -23.01
C GLY A 656 -34.75 -44.65 -21.82
N GLU A 657 -33.70 -45.45 -22.06
CA GLU A 657 -32.74 -45.87 -21.03
C GLU A 657 -31.58 -44.88 -20.83
N ASN A 658 -31.47 -43.87 -21.69
CA ASN A 658 -30.39 -42.89 -21.64
C ASN A 658 -30.75 -41.70 -20.73
N THR A 659 -29.77 -41.25 -19.93
CA THR A 659 -29.92 -40.10 -19.06
C THR A 659 -28.71 -39.17 -19.25
N THR A 660 -28.99 -37.89 -19.45
CA THR A 660 -28.00 -36.82 -19.53
C THR A 660 -28.26 -35.78 -18.43
N ILE A 661 -27.23 -35.26 -17.85
CA ILE A 661 -27.36 -34.19 -16.85
C ILE A 661 -26.82 -32.90 -17.46
N ILE A 662 -27.62 -31.85 -17.42
CA ILE A 662 -27.26 -30.51 -17.85
C ILE A 662 -27.19 -29.61 -16.61
N ARG A 663 -26.11 -28.98 -16.40
CA ARG A 663 -25.99 -27.91 -15.40
C ARG A 663 -26.22 -26.56 -16.08
N PHE A 664 -27.03 -25.72 -15.49
CA PHE A 664 -27.26 -24.37 -16.00
C PHE A 664 -27.46 -23.35 -14.87
N LYS A 665 -27.15 -22.12 -15.16
CA LYS A 665 -27.43 -20.98 -14.30
C LYS A 665 -28.61 -20.20 -14.87
N LYS A 666 -29.55 -19.85 -14.01
CA LYS A 666 -30.66 -18.97 -14.34
C LYS A 666 -30.45 -17.60 -13.70
#